data_08bdaf1101d9c07e67d91cf880c62974
#
_entry.id   08bdaf1101d9c07e67d91cf880c62974
#
_cell.length_a   1.000
_cell.length_b   1.000
_cell.length_c   1.000
_cell.angle_alpha   90.00
_cell.angle_beta   90.00
_cell.angle_gamma   90.00
#
_symmetry.space_group_name_H-M   'P 1'
#
loop_
_entity.id
_entity.type
_entity.pdbx_description
1 polymer ?
#
loop_
_entity_poly.entity_id
_entity_poly.type
_entity_poly.pdbx_seq_one_letter_code
_entity_poly.pdbx_strand_id
1 'polypeptide(L)'
;MVWILFFARALFLALVLYVPGLLCLCGLSIPGSVILAISPAFSIVVLSIAMTVLSICGIAAGWPVYALLLILLCLFGLYLNGMKLTQLMKSARKNGDCSMTLLYLAISFVLAVWVYVKTLDGPGSVIPLFDNANTLSMIRSMMNSDHYGPILSSNYLDSPSLDSGVSYYPGVLHSISALLAKMTSCEPPVALNVTTFVSLCSLLPLSVYSLIESCFPNKKGVVLCGAFAPLAFAAFPWNLITFGPLLTNLFSLTLVPAFIAVLLLALEADGPEDRVSLWFGVGLTGVALGLAHPGALFSAGVIAVPLIVKEACSFAKKKGANRVGTMLVAMACVSMVAAIWWLCYNLPPLRPTVSYTWPAFMNLSEAFSKLITLAFSDYPAQLVNALVVFIGASCIVRRGEDSGWLIVSALLASFLYCVDVTSGGTPKQLLCGFWYTDSRRVAAIAVIPLMPIFAYGLARIGELCSGFARRQGDTAVSPVCYGACAVLLVAFSVYAPSLEVRGSFTLESAMGSVRGTLESLNGIRSNSSVKTMLDGEEVESGVAIKEIVGDDIVLNNPMDGSSFLYGLDDVRVFYRSTSTQEPGEHNQALRCRINDYASDVDVRDKAVNACVKYVLQLDSGNKSSIRSTFNLGYDSDYWIGIQGVSSSTPGFELVYSKGDIRLYRLTGV
;
A
#
# COMPACT_ATOMS: atom_id res chain seq x y z
N MET A 1 -13.24 3.22 24.71
CA MET A 1 -13.46 4.53 24.05
C MET A 1 -12.54 4.72 22.84
N VAL A 2 -11.24 4.48 22.96
CA VAL A 2 -10.25 4.71 21.87
C VAL A 2 -10.54 3.94 20.56
N TRP A 3 -10.97 2.67 20.64
CA TRP A 3 -11.33 1.86 19.46
C TRP A 3 -12.63 2.32 18.79
N ILE A 4 -13.59 2.85 19.56
CA ILE A 4 -14.81 3.43 18.98
C ILE A 4 -14.45 4.64 18.12
N LEU A 5 -13.53 5.50 18.59
CA LEU A 5 -13.03 6.63 17.82
C LEU A 5 -12.25 6.19 16.57
N PHE A 6 -11.47 5.09 16.67
CA PHE A 6 -10.78 4.52 15.53
C PHE A 6 -11.75 4.12 14.41
N PHE A 7 -12.79 3.35 14.74
CA PHE A 7 -13.79 2.92 13.75
C PHE A 7 -14.66 4.09 13.25
N ALA A 8 -14.96 5.09 14.10
CA ALA A 8 -15.65 6.30 13.68
C ALA A 8 -14.81 7.09 12.64
N ARG A 9 -13.51 7.22 12.87
CA ARG A 9 -12.56 7.83 11.91
C ARG A 9 -12.47 7.03 10.62
N ALA A 10 -12.48 5.71 10.71
CA ALA A 10 -12.47 4.84 9.53
C ALA A 10 -13.74 5.01 8.69
N LEU A 11 -14.90 5.07 9.33
CA LEU A 11 -16.18 5.37 8.66
C LEU A 11 -16.15 6.77 8.03
N PHE A 12 -15.68 7.77 8.78
CA PHE A 12 -15.54 9.14 8.28
C PHE A 12 -14.65 9.19 7.03
N LEU A 13 -13.47 8.55 7.06
CA LEU A 13 -12.58 8.51 5.91
C LEU A 13 -13.22 7.78 4.72
N ALA A 14 -13.91 6.66 4.96
CA ALA A 14 -14.64 5.97 3.91
C ALA A 14 -15.71 6.88 3.27
N LEU A 15 -16.46 7.64 4.06
CA LEU A 15 -17.44 8.60 3.53
C LEU A 15 -16.75 9.70 2.70
N VAL A 16 -15.64 10.26 3.17
CA VAL A 16 -14.86 11.27 2.43
C VAL A 16 -14.39 10.75 1.08
N LEU A 17 -13.96 9.50 1.02
CA LEU A 17 -13.46 8.89 -0.22
C LEU A 17 -14.59 8.48 -1.18
N TYR A 18 -15.70 7.95 -0.66
CA TYR A 18 -16.73 7.37 -1.52
C TYR A 18 -17.84 8.34 -1.91
N VAL A 19 -18.32 9.18 -0.97
CA VAL A 19 -19.55 9.96 -1.19
C VAL A 19 -19.42 10.98 -2.32
N PRO A 20 -18.37 11.84 -2.37
CA PRO A 20 -18.26 12.84 -3.44
C PRO A 20 -18.18 12.17 -4.83
N GLY A 21 -17.37 11.11 -4.97
CA GLY A 21 -17.24 10.38 -6.21
C GLY A 21 -18.55 9.69 -6.61
N LEU A 22 -19.23 9.01 -5.69
CA LEU A 22 -20.50 8.35 -5.96
C LEU A 22 -21.56 9.35 -6.47
N LEU A 23 -21.71 10.49 -5.81
CA LEU A 23 -22.68 11.52 -6.20
C LEU A 23 -22.36 12.14 -7.54
N CYS A 24 -21.10 12.37 -7.86
CA CYS A 24 -20.69 12.96 -9.13
C CYS A 24 -20.75 11.95 -10.31
N LEU A 25 -20.42 10.68 -10.06
CA LEU A 25 -20.31 9.66 -11.11
C LEU A 25 -21.61 8.88 -11.39
N CYS A 26 -22.60 8.88 -10.48
CA CYS A 26 -23.83 8.11 -10.65
C CYS A 26 -24.68 8.52 -11.85
N GLY A 27 -24.35 9.64 -12.49
CA GLY A 27 -24.95 10.07 -13.75
C GLY A 27 -24.38 9.42 -15.01
N LEU A 28 -23.23 8.75 -14.91
CA LEU A 28 -22.56 8.10 -16.03
C LEU A 28 -23.18 6.74 -16.36
N SER A 29 -23.09 6.35 -17.63
CA SER A 29 -23.52 5.02 -18.10
C SER A 29 -22.49 3.95 -17.72
N ILE A 30 -22.29 3.73 -16.42
CA ILE A 30 -21.35 2.75 -15.85
C ILE A 30 -22.13 1.87 -14.87
N PRO A 31 -21.85 0.54 -14.79
CA PRO A 31 -22.48 -0.33 -13.80
C PRO A 31 -22.26 0.15 -12.36
N GLY A 32 -23.27 -0.05 -11.50
CA GLY A 32 -23.27 0.47 -10.13
C GLY A 32 -22.11 0.00 -9.26
N SER A 33 -21.70 -1.26 -9.39
CA SER A 33 -20.54 -1.83 -8.68
C SER A 33 -19.24 -1.16 -9.11
N VAL A 34 -19.09 -0.85 -10.40
CA VAL A 34 -17.91 -0.16 -10.93
C VAL A 34 -17.92 1.31 -10.53
N ILE A 35 -19.08 2.01 -10.58
CA ILE A 35 -19.20 3.37 -10.04
C ILE A 35 -18.73 3.41 -8.58
N LEU A 36 -19.21 2.47 -7.77
CA LEU A 36 -18.82 2.38 -6.36
C LEU A 36 -17.29 2.18 -6.22
N ALA A 37 -16.71 1.28 -7.00
CA ALA A 37 -15.29 0.96 -6.94
C ALA A 37 -14.39 2.12 -7.42
N ILE A 38 -14.81 2.92 -8.40
CA ILE A 38 -14.03 4.06 -8.92
C ILE A 38 -14.32 5.38 -8.19
N SER A 39 -15.34 5.44 -7.33
CA SER A 39 -15.70 6.64 -6.58
C SER A 39 -14.56 7.17 -5.70
N PRO A 40 -13.77 6.33 -4.97
CA PRO A 40 -12.59 6.80 -4.26
C PRO A 40 -11.54 7.44 -5.16
N ALA A 41 -11.35 6.90 -6.38
CA ALA A 41 -10.40 7.46 -7.34
C ALA A 41 -10.78 8.89 -7.73
N PHE A 42 -12.08 9.19 -7.89
CA PHE A 42 -12.57 10.55 -8.13
C PHE A 42 -12.20 11.50 -6.99
N SER A 43 -12.53 11.13 -5.75
CA SER A 43 -12.24 11.96 -4.58
C SER A 43 -10.73 12.16 -4.39
N ILE A 44 -9.92 11.12 -4.60
CA ILE A 44 -8.45 11.17 -4.56
C ILE A 44 -7.92 12.16 -5.60
N VAL A 45 -8.36 12.06 -6.86
CA VAL A 45 -7.89 12.93 -7.94
C VAL A 45 -8.24 14.39 -7.66
N VAL A 46 -9.48 14.68 -7.30
CA VAL A 46 -9.93 16.05 -7.04
C VAL A 46 -9.19 16.67 -5.85
N LEU A 47 -9.09 15.93 -4.73
CA LEU A 47 -8.32 16.38 -3.57
C LEU A 47 -6.85 16.58 -3.92
N SER A 48 -6.22 15.64 -4.62
CA SER A 48 -4.81 15.72 -5.00
C SER A 48 -4.52 16.92 -5.91
N ILE A 49 -5.39 17.21 -6.86
CA ILE A 49 -5.26 18.39 -7.72
C ILE A 49 -5.38 19.66 -6.90
N ALA A 50 -6.42 19.78 -6.06
CA ALA A 50 -6.62 20.97 -5.23
C ALA A 50 -5.44 21.19 -4.28
N MET A 51 -4.98 20.16 -3.57
CA MET A 51 -3.83 20.21 -2.68
C MET A 51 -2.54 20.61 -3.41
N THR A 52 -2.32 20.04 -4.59
CA THR A 52 -1.12 20.35 -5.41
C THR A 52 -1.14 21.80 -5.91
N VAL A 53 -2.29 22.25 -6.43
CA VAL A 53 -2.42 23.64 -6.93
C VAL A 53 -2.17 24.64 -5.81
N LEU A 54 -2.79 24.45 -4.63
CA LEU A 54 -2.60 25.33 -3.49
C LEU A 54 -1.12 25.32 -3.01
N SER A 55 -0.49 24.16 -2.97
CA SER A 55 0.92 24.04 -2.59
C SER A 55 1.86 24.71 -3.61
N ILE A 56 1.60 24.57 -4.92
CA ILE A 56 2.37 25.27 -5.97
C ILE A 56 2.21 26.79 -5.85
N CYS A 57 1.01 27.26 -5.49
CA CYS A 57 0.76 28.69 -5.26
C CYS A 57 1.36 29.22 -3.93
N GLY A 58 1.99 28.36 -3.13
CA GLY A 58 2.54 28.72 -1.82
C GLY A 58 1.46 29.02 -0.77
N ILE A 59 0.24 28.54 -0.98
CA ILE A 59 -0.90 28.77 -0.07
C ILE A 59 -0.99 27.63 0.94
N ALA A 60 -0.70 27.93 2.20
CA ALA A 60 -0.97 27.03 3.32
C ALA A 60 -2.49 26.99 3.57
N ALA A 61 -3.13 25.93 3.09
CA ALA A 61 -4.58 25.77 3.16
C ALA A 61 -4.94 24.76 4.26
N GLY A 62 -5.44 25.22 5.36
CA GLY A 62 -5.92 24.35 6.44
C GLY A 62 -7.06 23.41 6.00
N TRP A 63 -7.31 22.36 6.77
CA TRP A 63 -8.33 21.34 6.48
C TRP A 63 -9.75 21.87 6.16
N PRO A 64 -10.21 23.03 6.69
CA PRO A 64 -11.56 23.55 6.37
C PRO A 64 -11.78 23.84 4.88
N VAL A 65 -10.72 24.24 4.16
CA VAL A 65 -10.78 24.47 2.71
C VAL A 65 -11.14 23.18 1.96
N TYR A 66 -10.51 22.06 2.32
CA TYR A 66 -10.78 20.78 1.70
C TYR A 66 -12.14 20.19 2.13
N ALA A 67 -12.56 20.44 3.38
CA ALA A 67 -13.91 20.09 3.82
C ALA A 67 -14.98 20.85 3.03
N LEU A 68 -14.79 22.15 2.81
CA LEU A 68 -15.69 22.95 1.96
C LEU A 68 -15.71 22.44 0.53
N LEU A 69 -14.55 22.14 -0.07
CA LEU A 69 -14.47 21.55 -1.41
C LEU A 69 -15.28 20.27 -1.51
N LEU A 70 -15.12 19.33 -0.55
CA LEU A 70 -15.86 18.08 -0.52
C LEU A 70 -17.38 18.29 -0.38
N ILE A 71 -17.81 19.23 0.47
CA ILE A 71 -19.23 19.60 0.62
C ILE A 71 -19.78 20.16 -0.69
N LEU A 72 -19.06 21.09 -1.34
CA LEU A 72 -19.46 21.66 -2.61
C LEU A 72 -19.56 20.60 -3.72
N LEU A 73 -18.63 19.66 -3.77
CA LEU A 73 -18.70 18.51 -4.69
C LEU A 73 -19.91 17.63 -4.42
N CYS A 74 -20.22 17.35 -3.17
CA CYS A 74 -21.43 16.60 -2.81
C CYS A 74 -22.71 17.32 -3.24
N LEU A 75 -22.81 18.63 -2.96
CA LEU A 75 -23.96 19.44 -3.34
C LEU A 75 -24.10 19.53 -4.87
N PHE A 76 -23.00 19.71 -5.58
CA PHE A 76 -22.96 19.72 -7.04
C PHE A 76 -23.38 18.36 -7.63
N GLY A 77 -22.86 17.26 -7.09
CA GLY A 77 -23.25 15.90 -7.50
C GLY A 77 -24.74 15.61 -7.25
N LEU A 78 -25.28 16.03 -6.10
CA LEU A 78 -26.70 15.93 -5.79
C LEU A 78 -27.57 16.78 -6.74
N TYR A 79 -27.14 17.99 -7.04
CA TYR A 79 -27.85 18.88 -7.97
C TYR A 79 -27.95 18.25 -9.38
N LEU A 80 -26.80 17.72 -9.90
CA LEU A 80 -26.77 17.13 -11.22
C LEU A 80 -27.47 15.76 -11.30
N ASN A 81 -27.34 14.92 -10.28
CA ASN A 81 -27.59 13.49 -10.38
C ASN A 81 -28.52 12.94 -9.28
N GLY A 82 -29.16 13.79 -8.46
CA GLY A 82 -29.96 13.30 -7.31
C GLY A 82 -31.11 12.35 -7.69
N MET A 83 -31.77 12.57 -8.82
CA MET A 83 -32.79 11.65 -9.34
C MET A 83 -32.18 10.34 -9.86
N LYS A 84 -31.04 10.39 -10.55
CA LYS A 84 -30.32 9.21 -11.05
C LYS A 84 -29.75 8.36 -9.90
N LEU A 85 -29.28 9.00 -8.83
CA LEU A 85 -28.83 8.30 -7.61
C LEU A 85 -29.94 7.46 -6.99
N THR A 86 -31.15 8.02 -6.86
CA THR A 86 -32.31 7.28 -6.32
C THR A 86 -32.70 6.11 -7.19
N GLN A 87 -32.62 6.25 -8.51
CA GLN A 87 -32.84 5.15 -9.46
C GLN A 87 -31.79 4.07 -9.37
N LEU A 88 -30.50 4.44 -9.29
CA LEU A 88 -29.37 3.52 -9.09
C LEU A 88 -29.56 2.70 -7.80
N MET A 89 -29.87 3.36 -6.68
CA MET A 89 -30.09 2.68 -5.40
C MET A 89 -31.28 1.71 -5.45
N LYS A 90 -32.39 2.09 -6.11
CA LYS A 90 -33.54 1.21 -6.28
C LYS A 90 -33.19 -0.01 -7.17
N SER A 91 -32.45 0.19 -8.26
CA SER A 91 -31.96 -0.88 -9.12
C SER A 91 -31.02 -1.83 -8.38
N ALA A 92 -30.00 -1.30 -7.71
CA ALA A 92 -29.04 -2.09 -6.92
C ALA A 92 -29.73 -2.93 -5.83
N ARG A 93 -30.75 -2.37 -5.17
CA ARG A 93 -31.55 -3.11 -4.17
C ARG A 93 -32.36 -4.24 -4.83
N LYS A 94 -32.96 -3.98 -5.98
CA LYS A 94 -33.76 -4.98 -6.71
C LYS A 94 -32.93 -6.12 -7.27
N ASN A 95 -31.72 -5.83 -7.75
CA ASN A 95 -30.79 -6.82 -8.32
C ASN A 95 -29.99 -7.61 -7.26
N GLY A 96 -30.03 -7.19 -6.00
CA GLY A 96 -29.24 -7.80 -4.93
C GLY A 96 -27.80 -7.27 -4.81
N ASP A 97 -27.43 -6.23 -5.57
CA ASP A 97 -26.07 -5.66 -5.57
C ASP A 97 -25.72 -5.04 -4.23
N CYS A 98 -26.71 -4.45 -3.53
CA CYS A 98 -26.52 -3.94 -2.17
C CYS A 98 -26.13 -5.06 -1.19
N SER A 99 -26.74 -6.24 -1.29
CA SER A 99 -26.41 -7.36 -0.40
C SER A 99 -25.05 -7.95 -0.71
N MET A 100 -24.62 -7.99 -1.95
CA MET A 100 -23.26 -8.40 -2.34
C MET A 100 -22.22 -7.39 -1.85
N THR A 101 -22.45 -6.10 -2.05
CA THR A 101 -21.58 -5.03 -1.51
C THR A 101 -21.41 -5.16 0.00
N LEU A 102 -22.51 -5.33 0.76
CA LEU A 102 -22.46 -5.52 2.21
C LEU A 102 -21.71 -6.80 2.60
N LEU A 103 -21.85 -7.88 1.84
CA LEU A 103 -21.14 -9.14 2.09
C LEU A 103 -19.62 -8.97 1.96
N TYR A 104 -19.14 -8.32 0.88
CA TYR A 104 -17.72 -8.03 0.69
C TYR A 104 -17.16 -7.16 1.81
N LEU A 105 -17.89 -6.11 2.17
CA LEU A 105 -17.49 -5.23 3.28
C LEU A 105 -17.47 -5.98 4.63
N ALA A 106 -18.51 -6.78 4.91
CA ALA A 106 -18.62 -7.49 6.19
C ALA A 106 -17.51 -8.55 6.38
N ILE A 107 -17.25 -9.36 5.35
CA ILE A 107 -16.19 -10.38 5.40
C ILE A 107 -14.84 -9.70 5.53
N SER A 108 -14.56 -8.70 4.72
CA SER A 108 -13.27 -7.99 4.77
C SER A 108 -13.10 -7.22 6.09
N PHE A 109 -14.17 -6.64 6.64
CA PHE A 109 -14.14 -6.00 7.96
C PHE A 109 -13.74 -7.01 9.05
N VAL A 110 -14.38 -8.19 9.08
CA VAL A 110 -14.07 -9.22 10.07
C VAL A 110 -12.62 -9.69 9.95
N LEU A 111 -12.16 -9.96 8.73
CA LEU A 111 -10.79 -10.39 8.48
C LEU A 111 -9.76 -9.29 8.79
N ALA A 112 -10.03 -8.05 8.39
CA ALA A 112 -9.14 -6.92 8.69
C ALA A 112 -9.08 -6.63 10.21
N VAL A 113 -10.20 -6.74 10.92
CA VAL A 113 -10.19 -6.64 12.39
C VAL A 113 -9.39 -7.78 13.01
N TRP A 114 -9.57 -9.01 12.51
CA TRP A 114 -8.90 -10.19 13.07
C TRP A 114 -7.39 -10.19 12.81
N VAL A 115 -6.96 -9.89 11.58
CA VAL A 115 -5.54 -10.01 11.18
C VAL A 115 -4.77 -8.73 11.49
N TYR A 116 -5.38 -7.55 11.33
CA TYR A 116 -4.70 -6.27 11.47
C TYR A 116 -5.01 -5.57 12.80
N VAL A 117 -6.28 -5.24 13.07
CA VAL A 117 -6.62 -4.40 14.24
C VAL A 117 -6.27 -5.07 15.56
N LYS A 118 -6.50 -6.39 15.67
CA LYS A 118 -6.16 -7.16 16.89
C LYS A 118 -4.67 -7.33 17.14
N THR A 119 -3.82 -7.07 16.16
CA THR A 119 -2.37 -7.11 16.32
C THR A 119 -1.77 -5.76 16.71
N LEU A 120 -2.57 -4.69 16.72
CA LEU A 120 -2.15 -3.38 17.18
C LEU A 120 -2.22 -3.30 18.71
N ASP A 121 -1.17 -2.81 19.36
CA ASP A 121 -1.16 -2.53 20.81
C ASP A 121 -2.10 -1.38 21.21
N GLY A 122 -2.53 -0.60 20.21
CA GLY A 122 -3.48 0.51 20.34
C GLY A 122 -3.70 1.17 18.99
N PRO A 123 -4.66 2.10 18.85
CA PRO A 123 -4.91 2.80 17.59
C PRO A 123 -3.69 3.52 17.02
N GLY A 124 -2.78 3.96 17.88
CA GLY A 124 -1.51 4.63 17.53
C GLY A 124 -0.31 3.70 17.48
N SER A 125 -0.52 2.39 17.36
CA SER A 125 0.57 1.43 17.20
C SER A 125 1.41 1.71 15.95
N VAL A 126 2.71 1.49 16.02
CA VAL A 126 3.67 1.77 14.96
C VAL A 126 4.52 0.55 14.70
N ILE A 127 4.70 0.20 13.45
CA ILE A 127 5.72 -0.76 13.01
C ILE A 127 7.01 0.03 12.74
N PRO A 128 8.03 -0.06 13.60
CA PRO A 128 9.22 0.78 13.50
C PRO A 128 10.26 0.16 12.56
N LEU A 129 9.91 0.14 11.28
CA LEU A 129 10.76 -0.30 10.19
C LEU A 129 10.86 0.81 9.12
N PHE A 130 11.94 0.83 8.39
CA PHE A 130 12.39 1.73 7.30
C PHE A 130 11.43 2.82 6.81
N ASP A 131 10.49 2.45 5.93
CA ASP A 131 9.62 3.40 5.20
C ASP A 131 8.61 4.07 6.12
N ASN A 132 8.34 3.47 7.29
CA ASN A 132 7.33 4.02 8.21
C ASN A 132 7.83 5.28 8.94
N ALA A 133 9.13 5.42 9.19
CA ALA A 133 9.72 6.66 9.70
C ALA A 133 9.46 7.82 8.74
N ASN A 134 9.78 7.59 7.44
CA ASN A 134 9.54 8.57 6.39
C ASN A 134 8.05 8.90 6.24
N THR A 135 7.19 7.88 6.25
CA THR A 135 5.73 8.05 6.12
C THR A 135 5.15 8.91 7.26
N LEU A 136 5.49 8.61 8.51
CA LEU A 136 5.00 9.36 9.66
C LEU A 136 5.54 10.80 9.68
N SER A 137 6.82 10.97 9.34
CA SER A 137 7.45 12.28 9.26
C SER A 137 6.83 13.17 8.17
N MET A 138 6.48 12.59 7.00
CA MET A 138 5.77 13.33 5.96
C MET A 138 4.36 13.74 6.40
N ILE A 139 3.61 12.85 7.06
CA ILE A 139 2.29 13.18 7.60
C ILE A 139 2.40 14.33 8.60
N ARG A 140 3.34 14.27 9.54
CA ARG A 140 3.57 15.33 10.53
C ARG A 140 3.96 16.65 9.87
N SER A 141 4.88 16.61 8.90
CA SER A 141 5.34 17.79 8.17
C SER A 141 4.19 18.49 7.42
N MET A 142 3.30 17.72 6.77
CA MET A 142 2.10 18.24 6.13
C MET A 142 1.12 18.84 7.16
N MET A 143 0.94 18.19 8.32
CA MET A 143 0.07 18.70 9.40
C MET A 143 0.58 20.02 9.99
N ASN A 144 1.90 20.16 10.17
CA ASN A 144 2.50 21.35 10.77
C ASN A 144 2.57 22.52 9.80
N SER A 145 2.78 22.25 8.51
CA SER A 145 2.89 23.29 7.47
C SER A 145 1.57 23.71 6.83
N ASP A 146 0.49 22.90 7.00
CA ASP A 146 -0.76 23.01 6.24
C ASP A 146 -0.57 22.96 4.70
N HIS A 147 0.53 22.33 4.23
CA HIS A 147 0.80 22.04 2.83
C HIS A 147 0.59 20.53 2.56
N TYR A 148 -0.48 20.19 1.85
CA TYR A 148 -0.91 18.79 1.64
C TYR A 148 -0.64 18.29 0.21
N GLY A 149 0.12 19.02 -0.62
CA GLY A 149 0.35 18.67 -2.03
C GLY A 149 1.05 17.32 -2.21
N PRO A 150 0.39 16.28 -2.79
CA PRO A 150 0.97 14.95 -2.87
C PRO A 150 2.12 14.81 -3.88
N ILE A 151 2.29 15.77 -4.79
CA ILE A 151 3.37 15.75 -5.81
C ILE A 151 4.60 16.49 -5.30
N LEU A 152 4.40 17.48 -4.43
CA LEU A 152 5.43 18.34 -3.87
C LEU A 152 5.52 18.10 -2.36
N SER A 153 5.77 16.87 -1.97
CA SER A 153 5.84 16.50 -0.56
C SER A 153 7.28 16.38 -0.08
N SER A 154 7.52 16.82 1.14
CA SER A 154 8.81 16.72 1.82
C SER A 154 8.59 16.47 3.31
N ASN A 155 9.57 15.83 3.95
CA ASN A 155 9.59 15.69 5.41
C ASN A 155 9.86 17.02 6.12
N TYR A 156 10.22 18.08 5.38
CA TYR A 156 10.71 19.37 5.89
C TYR A 156 9.85 20.56 5.46
N LEU A 157 8.59 20.35 5.07
CA LEU A 157 7.68 21.43 4.66
C LEU A 157 7.49 22.50 5.75
N ASP A 158 7.61 22.10 7.02
CA ASP A 158 7.54 22.98 8.20
C ASP A 158 8.91 23.56 8.61
N SER A 159 9.99 23.19 7.93
CA SER A 159 11.36 23.65 8.23
C SER A 159 12.14 23.92 6.93
N PRO A 160 11.75 24.94 6.16
CA PRO A 160 12.35 25.23 4.84
C PRO A 160 13.86 25.46 4.89
N SER A 161 14.40 25.87 6.03
CA SER A 161 15.85 26.09 6.23
C SER A 161 16.66 24.80 6.24
N LEU A 162 16.01 23.65 6.47
CA LEU A 162 16.63 22.33 6.47
C LEU A 162 16.40 21.58 5.15
N ASP A 163 15.45 22.03 4.32
CA ASP A 163 15.12 21.37 3.07
C ASP A 163 16.09 21.77 1.96
N SER A 164 16.75 20.80 1.37
CA SER A 164 17.62 20.98 0.21
C SER A 164 16.87 21.04 -1.13
N GLY A 165 15.57 20.93 -1.12
CA GLY A 165 14.70 21.00 -2.30
C GLY A 165 13.51 20.03 -2.23
N VAL A 166 12.37 20.49 -2.72
CA VAL A 166 11.16 19.67 -2.87
C VAL A 166 11.40 18.68 -3.99
N SER A 167 11.45 17.39 -3.68
CA SER A 167 11.52 16.33 -4.67
C SER A 167 10.16 15.68 -4.89
N TYR A 168 9.95 15.12 -6.09
CA TYR A 168 8.75 14.33 -6.36
C TYR A 168 8.72 13.09 -5.49
N TYR A 169 7.64 12.93 -4.72
CA TYR A 169 7.32 11.71 -3.99
C TYR A 169 5.82 11.43 -4.10
N PRO A 170 5.36 10.17 -4.29
CA PRO A 170 3.94 9.85 -4.39
C PRO A 170 3.25 9.97 -3.02
N GLY A 171 2.79 11.17 -2.69
CA GLY A 171 2.36 11.57 -1.35
C GLY A 171 0.87 11.40 -1.04
N VAL A 172 0.05 10.80 -1.90
CA VAL A 172 -1.42 10.75 -1.71
C VAL A 172 -1.83 10.11 -0.39
N LEU A 173 -1.22 8.97 -0.01
CA LEU A 173 -1.49 8.33 1.29
C LEU A 173 -1.21 9.28 2.44
N HIS A 174 -0.08 10.00 2.37
CA HIS A 174 0.36 10.96 3.40
C HIS A 174 -0.60 12.14 3.49
N SER A 175 -0.98 12.72 2.34
CA SER A 175 -1.92 13.84 2.26
C SER A 175 -3.29 13.50 2.84
N ILE A 176 -3.83 12.33 2.49
CA ILE A 176 -5.11 11.83 3.01
C ILE A 176 -5.03 11.57 4.51
N SER A 177 -3.94 10.93 4.98
CA SER A 177 -3.75 10.64 6.41
C SER A 177 -3.53 11.94 7.21
N ALA A 178 -2.76 12.90 6.70
CA ALA A 178 -2.55 14.20 7.33
C ALA A 178 -3.87 15.01 7.42
N LEU A 179 -4.65 15.01 6.33
CA LEU A 179 -5.96 15.65 6.32
C LEU A 179 -6.92 15.00 7.33
N LEU A 180 -6.98 13.67 7.37
CA LEU A 180 -7.76 12.93 8.37
C LEU A 180 -7.33 13.28 9.79
N ALA A 181 -6.01 13.31 10.05
CA ALA A 181 -5.46 13.65 11.36
C ALA A 181 -5.92 15.04 11.83
N LYS A 182 -5.81 16.05 10.97
CA LYS A 182 -6.26 17.43 11.28
C LYS A 182 -7.77 17.53 11.43
N MET A 183 -8.56 16.90 10.55
CA MET A 183 -10.02 16.94 10.61
C MET A 183 -10.60 16.24 11.86
N THR A 184 -9.91 15.23 12.38
CA THR A 184 -10.38 14.40 13.50
C THR A 184 -9.53 14.54 14.76
N SER A 185 -8.59 15.49 14.79
CA SER A 185 -7.68 15.78 15.90
C SER A 185 -7.03 14.51 16.45
N CYS A 186 -6.32 13.79 15.59
CA CYS A 186 -5.57 12.61 16.00
C CYS A 186 -4.11 12.64 15.50
N GLU A 187 -3.27 11.87 16.15
CA GLU A 187 -1.86 11.76 15.83
C GLU A 187 -1.60 11.02 14.51
N PRO A 188 -0.46 11.27 13.82
CA PRO A 188 -0.11 10.63 12.56
C PRO A 188 -0.22 9.11 12.55
N PRO A 189 0.24 8.36 13.58
CA PRO A 189 0.11 6.90 13.60
C PRO A 189 -1.35 6.42 13.58
N VAL A 190 -2.23 7.11 14.31
CA VAL A 190 -3.66 6.77 14.32
C VAL A 190 -4.28 6.98 12.94
N ALA A 191 -4.00 8.11 12.30
CA ALA A 191 -4.50 8.41 10.96
C ALA A 191 -3.99 7.42 9.92
N LEU A 192 -2.71 7.04 9.99
CA LEU A 192 -2.10 6.06 9.10
C LEU A 192 -2.72 4.67 9.26
N ASN A 193 -2.91 4.21 10.51
CA ASN A 193 -3.56 2.93 10.79
C ASN A 193 -5.03 2.91 10.34
N VAL A 194 -5.76 4.02 10.51
CA VAL A 194 -7.13 4.18 9.99
C VAL A 194 -7.14 4.10 8.46
N THR A 195 -6.22 4.80 7.78
CA THR A 195 -6.14 4.78 6.31
C THR A 195 -5.79 3.38 5.79
N THR A 196 -4.88 2.68 6.46
CA THR A 196 -4.55 1.28 6.17
C THR A 196 -5.76 0.37 6.37
N PHE A 197 -6.48 0.51 7.48
CA PHE A 197 -7.69 -0.27 7.74
C PHE A 197 -8.78 -0.03 6.68
N VAL A 198 -9.03 1.23 6.28
CA VAL A 198 -9.98 1.56 5.21
C VAL A 198 -9.56 0.94 3.88
N SER A 199 -8.26 0.90 3.60
CA SER A 199 -7.72 0.23 2.40
C SER A 199 -8.05 -1.26 2.38
N LEU A 200 -7.95 -1.93 3.53
CA LEU A 200 -8.23 -3.36 3.69
C LEU A 200 -9.73 -3.70 3.71
N CYS A 201 -10.55 -2.89 4.40
CA CYS A 201 -11.96 -3.23 4.63
C CYS A 201 -12.92 -2.64 3.62
N SER A 202 -12.51 -1.65 2.79
CA SER A 202 -13.40 -1.03 1.79
C SER A 202 -12.77 -0.88 0.41
N LEU A 203 -11.59 -0.25 0.27
CA LEU A 203 -11.03 0.02 -1.05
C LEU A 203 -10.74 -1.27 -1.83
N LEU A 204 -9.97 -2.18 -1.25
CA LEU A 204 -9.62 -3.44 -1.90
C LEU A 204 -10.85 -4.33 -2.16
N PRO A 205 -11.74 -4.60 -1.18
CA PRO A 205 -12.87 -5.51 -1.41
C PRO A 205 -13.84 -5.00 -2.46
N LEU A 206 -14.15 -3.70 -2.49
CA LEU A 206 -15.08 -3.16 -3.49
C LEU A 206 -14.45 -3.08 -4.88
N SER A 207 -13.15 -2.83 -4.99
CA SER A 207 -12.40 -2.93 -6.24
C SER A 207 -12.39 -4.37 -6.78
N VAL A 208 -12.14 -5.36 -5.92
CA VAL A 208 -12.17 -6.79 -6.30
C VAL A 208 -13.58 -7.25 -6.65
N TYR A 209 -14.60 -6.78 -5.91
CA TYR A 209 -16.00 -7.04 -6.25
C TYR A 209 -16.32 -6.61 -7.68
N SER A 210 -15.98 -5.37 -8.02
CA SER A 210 -16.24 -4.85 -9.37
C SER A 210 -15.50 -5.64 -10.46
N LEU A 211 -14.25 -6.05 -10.19
CA LEU A 211 -13.48 -6.86 -11.13
C LEU A 211 -14.09 -8.25 -11.34
N ILE A 212 -14.47 -8.94 -10.26
CA ILE A 212 -15.08 -10.28 -10.35
C ILE A 212 -16.41 -10.23 -11.06
N GLU A 213 -17.25 -9.25 -10.76
CA GLU A 213 -18.54 -9.06 -11.43
C GLU A 213 -18.38 -8.77 -12.92
N SER A 214 -17.41 -7.92 -13.29
CA SER A 214 -17.11 -7.60 -14.69
C SER A 214 -16.52 -8.82 -15.45
N CYS A 215 -15.66 -9.61 -14.80
CA CYS A 215 -15.07 -10.81 -15.42
C CYS A 215 -16.07 -11.97 -15.58
N PHE A 216 -17.08 -12.06 -14.71
CA PHE A 216 -18.02 -13.17 -14.65
C PHE A 216 -19.48 -12.67 -14.57
N PRO A 217 -19.96 -11.92 -15.56
CA PRO A 217 -21.31 -11.37 -15.56
C PRO A 217 -22.34 -12.50 -15.42
N ASN A 218 -23.36 -12.26 -14.60
CA ASN A 218 -24.45 -13.20 -14.33
C ASN A 218 -24.07 -14.50 -13.58
N LYS A 219 -22.82 -14.66 -13.12
CA LYS A 219 -22.39 -15.82 -12.32
C LYS A 219 -22.45 -15.51 -10.82
N LYS A 220 -23.67 -15.39 -10.27
CA LYS A 220 -23.90 -15.01 -8.86
C LYS A 220 -23.11 -15.84 -7.85
N GLY A 221 -22.91 -17.15 -8.11
CA GLY A 221 -22.11 -18.02 -7.25
C GLY A 221 -20.64 -17.62 -7.21
N VAL A 222 -20.07 -17.18 -8.33
CA VAL A 222 -18.67 -16.68 -8.40
C VAL A 222 -18.55 -15.36 -7.66
N VAL A 223 -19.50 -14.44 -7.88
CA VAL A 223 -19.52 -13.14 -7.18
C VAL A 223 -19.63 -13.34 -5.66
N LEU A 224 -20.53 -14.23 -5.20
CA LEU A 224 -20.70 -14.56 -3.79
C LEU A 224 -19.41 -15.13 -3.18
N CYS A 225 -18.79 -16.12 -3.82
CA CYS A 225 -17.54 -16.72 -3.36
C CYS A 225 -16.37 -15.73 -3.41
N GLY A 226 -16.43 -14.74 -4.30
CA GLY A 226 -15.44 -13.68 -4.45
C GLY A 226 -15.26 -12.79 -3.22
N ALA A 227 -16.26 -12.71 -2.33
CA ALA A 227 -16.16 -11.93 -1.10
C ALA A 227 -15.02 -12.38 -0.16
N PHE A 228 -14.52 -13.60 -0.33
CA PHE A 228 -13.39 -14.13 0.43
C PHE A 228 -12.02 -13.87 -0.22
N ALA A 229 -11.99 -13.45 -1.48
CA ALA A 229 -10.74 -13.32 -2.24
C ALA A 229 -9.83 -12.14 -1.82
N PRO A 230 -10.35 -10.94 -1.45
CA PRO A 230 -9.53 -9.74 -1.25
C PRO A 230 -8.42 -9.90 -0.20
N LEU A 231 -8.66 -10.63 0.88
CA LEU A 231 -7.76 -10.76 2.02
C LEU A 231 -7.26 -12.21 2.22
N ALA A 232 -7.44 -13.09 1.21
CA ALA A 232 -7.10 -14.51 1.34
C ALA A 232 -5.61 -14.82 1.10
N PHE A 233 -4.83 -13.92 0.52
CA PHE A 233 -3.46 -14.18 0.10
C PHE A 233 -2.45 -13.45 0.97
N ALA A 234 -1.43 -14.15 1.47
CA ALA A 234 -0.40 -13.55 2.32
C ALA A 234 0.44 -12.51 1.57
N ALA A 235 0.76 -12.75 0.29
CA ALA A 235 1.59 -11.85 -0.52
C ALA A 235 0.92 -10.48 -0.81
N PHE A 236 -0.42 -10.42 -0.86
CA PHE A 236 -1.17 -9.18 -0.98
C PHE A 236 -2.53 -9.31 -0.28
N PRO A 237 -2.89 -8.41 0.60
CA PRO A 237 -2.24 -7.14 0.95
C PRO A 237 -1.15 -7.23 2.03
N TRP A 238 -1.05 -8.35 2.76
CA TRP A 238 -0.40 -8.45 4.06
C TRP A 238 1.11 -8.24 4.03
N ASN A 239 1.81 -8.81 3.03
CA ASN A 239 3.26 -8.67 2.93
C ASN A 239 3.72 -7.21 2.77
N LEU A 240 2.86 -6.35 2.20
CA LEU A 240 3.15 -4.92 2.09
C LEU A 240 3.00 -4.16 3.42
N ILE A 241 2.37 -4.78 4.42
CA ILE A 241 2.26 -4.21 5.78
C ILE A 241 3.40 -4.71 6.66
N THR A 242 3.77 -5.98 6.52
CA THR A 242 4.78 -6.63 7.38
C THR A 242 6.21 -6.32 6.96
N PHE A 243 6.43 -5.84 5.76
CA PHE A 243 7.75 -5.48 5.24
C PHE A 243 7.79 -4.00 4.81
N GLY A 244 8.65 -3.25 5.44
CA GLY A 244 8.87 -1.85 5.12
C GLY A 244 8.27 -0.81 6.08
N PRO A 245 6.98 -0.75 6.43
CA PRO A 245 5.76 -1.11 5.69
C PRO A 245 5.56 -0.31 4.40
N LEU A 246 5.20 -0.99 3.32
CA LEU A 246 5.03 -0.40 1.99
C LEU A 246 3.60 0.14 1.78
N LEU A 247 3.14 1.03 2.67
CA LEU A 247 1.73 1.43 2.75
C LEU A 247 1.25 2.24 1.54
N THR A 248 2.12 3.04 0.92
CA THR A 248 1.81 3.77 -0.33
C THR A 248 1.54 2.81 -1.49
N ASN A 249 2.33 1.74 -1.60
CA ASN A 249 2.09 0.67 -2.56
C ASN A 249 0.80 -0.09 -2.25
N LEU A 250 0.57 -0.45 -0.99
CA LEU A 250 -0.67 -1.10 -0.56
C LEU A 250 -1.88 -0.27 -0.98
N PHE A 251 -1.93 1.01 -0.59
CA PHE A 251 -3.03 1.91 -0.88
C PHE A 251 -3.31 2.01 -2.38
N SER A 252 -2.28 2.22 -3.19
CA SER A 252 -2.43 2.36 -4.63
C SER A 252 -2.85 1.06 -5.31
N LEU A 253 -2.31 -0.09 -4.91
CA LEU A 253 -2.67 -1.39 -5.47
C LEU A 253 -4.12 -1.79 -5.15
N THR A 254 -4.74 -1.25 -4.09
CA THR A 254 -6.18 -1.49 -3.83
C THR A 254 -7.10 -0.97 -4.92
N LEU A 255 -6.65 0.02 -5.70
CA LEU A 255 -7.43 0.61 -6.80
C LEU A 255 -7.23 -0.12 -8.15
N VAL A 256 -6.20 -0.97 -8.27
CA VAL A 256 -5.89 -1.67 -9.53
C VAL A 256 -7.05 -2.56 -10.00
N PRO A 257 -7.71 -3.36 -9.16
CA PRO A 257 -8.84 -4.16 -9.62
C PRO A 257 -9.98 -3.32 -10.22
N ALA A 258 -10.27 -2.14 -9.65
CA ALA A 258 -11.29 -1.23 -10.20
C ALA A 258 -10.88 -0.66 -11.56
N PHE A 259 -9.59 -0.30 -11.72
CA PHE A 259 -9.08 0.13 -13.03
C PHE A 259 -9.24 -0.96 -14.08
N ILE A 260 -8.87 -2.20 -13.76
CA ILE A 260 -9.01 -3.34 -14.70
C ILE A 260 -10.48 -3.62 -15.02
N ALA A 261 -11.38 -3.50 -14.04
CA ALA A 261 -12.82 -3.68 -14.24
C ALA A 261 -13.39 -2.65 -15.24
N VAL A 262 -13.10 -1.37 -15.02
CA VAL A 262 -13.59 -0.31 -15.93
C VAL A 262 -12.94 -0.39 -17.30
N LEU A 263 -11.65 -0.78 -17.39
CA LEU A 263 -10.95 -1.00 -18.66
C LEU A 263 -11.58 -2.15 -19.46
N LEU A 264 -11.86 -3.29 -18.80
CA LEU A 264 -12.54 -4.43 -19.43
C LEU A 264 -13.86 -3.98 -20.07
N LEU A 265 -14.72 -3.30 -19.31
CA LEU A 265 -15.99 -2.80 -19.81
C LEU A 265 -15.83 -1.76 -20.93
N ALA A 266 -14.83 -0.88 -20.85
CA ALA A 266 -14.56 0.12 -21.87
C ALA A 266 -14.13 -0.50 -23.22
N LEU A 267 -13.37 -1.59 -23.16
CA LEU A 267 -12.94 -2.34 -24.35
C LEU A 267 -14.09 -3.15 -24.98
N GLU A 268 -15.05 -3.60 -24.18
CA GLU A 268 -16.22 -4.38 -24.64
C GLU A 268 -17.44 -3.51 -25.02
N ALA A 269 -17.40 -2.19 -24.72
CA ALA A 269 -18.53 -1.30 -24.94
C ALA A 269 -18.85 -1.11 -26.43
N ASP A 270 -20.10 -1.30 -26.80
CA ASP A 270 -20.60 -1.10 -28.19
C ASP A 270 -21.22 0.29 -28.39
N GLY A 271 -21.90 0.85 -27.39
CA GLY A 271 -22.58 2.15 -27.46
C GLY A 271 -21.63 3.36 -27.33
N PRO A 272 -21.83 4.48 -28.05
CA PRO A 272 -20.96 5.63 -27.97
C PRO A 272 -21.02 6.32 -26.59
N GLU A 273 -22.19 6.43 -25.96
CA GLU A 273 -22.36 7.07 -24.65
C GLU A 273 -21.70 6.23 -23.51
N ASP A 274 -21.93 4.93 -23.55
CA ASP A 274 -21.29 3.99 -22.58
C ASP A 274 -19.78 4.03 -22.74
N ARG A 275 -19.32 4.03 -24.01
CA ARG A 275 -17.88 4.10 -24.30
C ARG A 275 -17.23 5.36 -23.75
N VAL A 276 -17.84 6.54 -23.93
CA VAL A 276 -17.30 7.80 -23.38
C VAL A 276 -17.25 7.78 -21.87
N SER A 277 -18.32 7.33 -21.21
CA SER A 277 -18.39 7.22 -19.75
C SER A 277 -17.34 6.26 -19.19
N LEU A 278 -17.17 5.10 -19.81
CA LEU A 278 -16.21 4.08 -19.37
C LEU A 278 -14.76 4.52 -19.59
N TRP A 279 -14.43 5.13 -20.74
CA TRP A 279 -13.07 5.68 -20.98
C TRP A 279 -12.75 6.86 -20.06
N PHE A 280 -13.74 7.68 -19.69
CA PHE A 280 -13.56 8.67 -18.62
C PHE A 280 -13.19 7.99 -17.30
N GLY A 281 -13.89 6.89 -16.94
CA GLY A 281 -13.56 6.09 -15.77
C GLY A 281 -12.14 5.50 -15.81
N VAL A 282 -11.70 5.00 -16.97
CA VAL A 282 -10.31 4.51 -17.19
C VAL A 282 -9.32 5.65 -16.98
N GLY A 283 -9.53 6.82 -17.58
CA GLY A 283 -8.67 7.98 -17.42
C GLY A 283 -8.60 8.43 -15.96
N LEU A 284 -9.75 8.54 -15.30
CA LEU A 284 -9.85 8.92 -13.89
C LEU A 284 -9.07 7.98 -12.95
N THR A 285 -9.31 6.67 -13.08
CA THR A 285 -8.62 5.68 -12.25
C THR A 285 -7.14 5.57 -12.59
N GLY A 286 -6.77 5.72 -13.86
CA GLY A 286 -5.38 5.76 -14.29
C GLY A 286 -4.60 6.94 -13.66
N VAL A 287 -5.22 8.14 -13.64
CA VAL A 287 -4.66 9.32 -12.96
C VAL A 287 -4.55 9.08 -11.46
N ALA A 288 -5.58 8.50 -10.83
CA ALA A 288 -5.53 8.16 -9.39
C ALA A 288 -4.38 7.20 -9.06
N LEU A 289 -4.16 6.16 -9.87
CA LEU A 289 -3.06 5.22 -9.72
C LEU A 289 -1.70 5.91 -9.83
N GLY A 290 -1.52 6.76 -10.87
CA GLY A 290 -0.27 7.51 -11.09
C GLY A 290 0.06 8.46 -9.94
N LEU A 291 -0.96 9.17 -9.41
CA LEU A 291 -0.81 10.07 -8.26
C LEU A 291 -0.53 9.31 -6.96
N ALA A 292 -1.24 8.18 -6.74
CA ALA A 292 -1.08 7.40 -5.52
C ALA A 292 0.29 6.69 -5.46
N HIS A 293 0.70 6.05 -6.55
CA HIS A 293 2.05 5.47 -6.69
C HIS A 293 2.30 5.02 -8.15
N PRO A 294 3.32 5.54 -8.85
CA PRO A 294 3.59 5.18 -10.25
C PRO A 294 3.73 3.68 -10.49
N GLY A 295 4.32 2.94 -9.54
CA GLY A 295 4.45 1.48 -9.62
C GLY A 295 3.11 0.75 -9.74
N ALA A 296 2.00 1.32 -9.21
CA ALA A 296 0.68 0.73 -9.37
C ALA A 296 0.13 0.89 -10.80
N LEU A 297 0.48 1.98 -11.48
CA LEU A 297 0.11 2.16 -12.89
C LEU A 297 0.83 1.13 -13.77
N PHE A 298 2.12 0.88 -13.53
CA PHE A 298 2.85 -0.20 -14.21
C PHE A 298 2.28 -1.59 -13.87
N SER A 299 1.85 -1.80 -12.62
CA SER A 299 1.18 -3.04 -12.20
C SER A 299 -0.13 -3.27 -12.94
N ALA A 300 -0.95 -2.22 -13.05
CA ALA A 300 -2.18 -2.25 -13.84
C ALA A 300 -1.88 -2.52 -15.32
N GLY A 301 -0.81 -1.93 -15.87
CA GLY A 301 -0.35 -2.17 -17.23
C GLY A 301 0.00 -3.64 -17.45
N VAL A 302 0.80 -4.26 -16.58
CA VAL A 302 1.17 -5.70 -16.69
C VAL A 302 -0.08 -6.59 -16.70
N ILE A 303 -1.04 -6.32 -15.81
CA ILE A 303 -2.29 -7.10 -15.75
C ILE A 303 -3.17 -6.85 -16.97
N ALA A 304 -3.20 -5.63 -17.51
CA ALA A 304 -4.02 -5.23 -18.64
C ALA A 304 -3.53 -5.74 -20.00
N VAL A 305 -2.22 -5.97 -20.15
CA VAL A 305 -1.64 -6.36 -21.46
C VAL A 305 -2.33 -7.57 -22.10
N PRO A 306 -2.52 -8.71 -21.41
CA PRO A 306 -3.22 -9.86 -22.00
C PRO A 306 -4.66 -9.56 -22.40
N LEU A 307 -5.38 -8.73 -21.62
CA LEU A 307 -6.72 -8.27 -21.91
C LEU A 307 -6.73 -7.42 -23.19
N ILE A 308 -5.86 -6.43 -23.29
CA ILE A 308 -5.75 -5.53 -24.45
C ILE A 308 -5.44 -6.33 -25.71
N VAL A 309 -4.49 -7.27 -25.65
CA VAL A 309 -4.14 -8.15 -26.79
C VAL A 309 -5.32 -9.00 -27.19
N LYS A 310 -6.06 -9.60 -26.22
CA LYS A 310 -7.27 -10.39 -26.49
C LYS A 310 -8.32 -9.57 -27.24
N GLU A 311 -8.61 -8.36 -26.75
CA GLU A 311 -9.66 -7.53 -27.36
C GLU A 311 -9.23 -6.96 -28.72
N ALA A 312 -7.97 -6.57 -28.90
CA ALA A 312 -7.45 -6.16 -30.21
C ALA A 312 -7.53 -7.29 -31.23
N CYS A 313 -7.20 -8.52 -30.85
CA CYS A 313 -7.33 -9.70 -31.70
C CYS A 313 -8.81 -10.02 -32.01
N SER A 314 -9.69 -9.89 -31.03
CA SER A 314 -11.14 -10.06 -31.20
C SER A 314 -11.71 -9.04 -32.20
N PHE A 315 -11.33 -7.77 -32.04
CA PHE A 315 -11.71 -6.69 -32.95
C PHE A 315 -11.20 -6.95 -34.39
N ALA A 316 -9.94 -7.35 -34.55
CA ALA A 316 -9.38 -7.69 -35.86
C ALA A 316 -10.16 -8.83 -36.56
N LYS A 317 -10.49 -9.88 -35.80
CA LYS A 317 -11.33 -10.98 -36.31
C LYS A 317 -12.74 -10.50 -36.75
N LYS A 318 -13.40 -9.67 -35.94
CA LYS A 318 -14.71 -9.05 -36.28
C LYS A 318 -14.63 -8.23 -37.58
N LYS A 319 -13.44 -7.64 -37.88
CA LYS A 319 -13.18 -6.90 -39.14
C LYS A 319 -12.71 -7.80 -40.29
N GLY A 320 -12.75 -9.12 -40.16
CA GLY A 320 -12.41 -10.08 -41.20
C GLY A 320 -10.92 -10.46 -41.29
N ALA A 321 -10.12 -10.12 -40.30
CA ALA A 321 -8.70 -10.53 -40.29
C ALA A 321 -8.58 -12.06 -40.20
N ASN A 322 -7.77 -12.65 -41.10
CA ASN A 322 -7.40 -14.05 -41.04
C ASN A 322 -6.42 -14.34 -39.86
N ARG A 323 -5.98 -15.59 -39.72
CA ARG A 323 -5.05 -15.99 -38.65
C ARG A 323 -3.76 -15.18 -38.67
N VAL A 324 -3.20 -14.92 -39.85
CA VAL A 324 -1.96 -14.15 -39.99
C VAL A 324 -2.18 -12.70 -39.58
N GLY A 325 -3.30 -12.07 -40.06
CA GLY A 325 -3.65 -10.72 -39.68
C GLY A 325 -3.87 -10.58 -38.17
N THR A 326 -4.55 -11.54 -37.52
CA THR A 326 -4.73 -11.56 -36.07
C THR A 326 -3.38 -11.68 -35.33
N MET A 327 -2.46 -12.52 -35.81
CA MET A 327 -1.13 -12.66 -35.24
C MET A 327 -0.31 -11.37 -35.38
N LEU A 328 -0.39 -10.70 -36.53
CA LEU A 328 0.27 -9.40 -36.72
C LEU A 328 -0.26 -8.33 -35.77
N VAL A 329 -1.56 -8.30 -35.51
CA VAL A 329 -2.17 -7.39 -34.52
C VAL A 329 -1.63 -7.69 -33.12
N ALA A 330 -1.57 -8.97 -32.70
CA ALA A 330 -1.00 -9.35 -31.42
C ALA A 330 0.48 -8.91 -31.29
N MET A 331 1.27 -9.16 -32.33
CA MET A 331 2.69 -8.73 -32.38
C MET A 331 2.82 -7.20 -32.29
N ALA A 332 1.99 -6.46 -33.01
CA ALA A 332 1.98 -5.00 -32.95
C ALA A 332 1.65 -4.47 -31.56
N CYS A 333 0.64 -5.06 -30.88
CA CYS A 333 0.32 -4.71 -29.50
C CYS A 333 1.49 -4.97 -28.54
N VAL A 334 2.11 -6.15 -28.62
CA VAL A 334 3.26 -6.50 -27.77
C VAL A 334 4.44 -5.59 -28.06
N SER A 335 4.73 -5.29 -29.34
CA SER A 335 5.82 -4.38 -29.72
C SER A 335 5.58 -2.96 -29.22
N MET A 336 4.34 -2.49 -29.27
CA MET A 336 3.95 -1.18 -28.73
C MET A 336 4.15 -1.12 -27.20
N VAL A 337 3.73 -2.15 -26.50
CA VAL A 337 3.94 -2.25 -25.03
C VAL A 337 5.44 -2.27 -24.72
N ALA A 338 6.24 -3.04 -25.44
CA ALA A 338 7.70 -3.09 -25.27
C ALA A 338 8.36 -1.73 -25.54
N ALA A 339 7.90 -1.00 -26.57
CA ALA A 339 8.40 0.33 -26.89
C ALA A 339 8.05 1.36 -25.79
N ILE A 340 6.80 1.35 -25.29
CA ILE A 340 6.39 2.21 -24.16
C ILE A 340 7.20 1.87 -22.90
N TRP A 341 7.38 0.57 -22.61
CA TRP A 341 8.17 0.09 -21.48
C TRP A 341 9.62 0.58 -21.55
N TRP A 342 10.24 0.44 -22.71
CA TRP A 342 11.61 0.91 -22.96
C TRP A 342 11.72 2.43 -22.83
N LEU A 343 10.74 3.17 -23.35
CA LEU A 343 10.68 4.63 -23.20
C LEU A 343 10.62 5.02 -21.71
N CYS A 344 9.68 4.43 -20.96
CA CYS A 344 9.52 4.69 -19.53
C CYS A 344 10.79 4.32 -18.73
N TYR A 345 11.44 3.21 -19.06
CA TYR A 345 12.68 2.80 -18.40
C TYR A 345 13.80 3.85 -18.54
N ASN A 346 13.82 4.59 -19.65
CA ASN A 346 14.84 5.61 -19.91
C ASN A 346 14.42 7.04 -19.49
N LEU A 347 13.21 7.23 -18.96
CA LEU A 347 12.77 8.54 -18.49
C LEU A 347 13.59 9.01 -17.26
N PRO A 348 14.18 10.22 -17.29
CA PRO A 348 15.00 10.73 -16.19
C PRO A 348 14.29 10.70 -14.80
N PRO A 349 13.00 11.05 -14.67
CA PRO A 349 12.32 11.02 -13.37
C PRO A 349 12.16 9.61 -12.77
N LEU A 350 12.21 8.55 -13.60
CA LEU A 350 12.08 7.16 -13.15
C LEU A 350 13.43 6.50 -12.88
N ARG A 351 14.53 7.14 -13.26
CA ARG A 351 15.89 6.62 -13.08
C ARG A 351 16.20 6.20 -11.62
N PRO A 352 15.92 7.00 -10.59
CA PRO A 352 16.19 6.60 -9.20
C PRO A 352 15.47 5.30 -8.81
N THR A 353 14.24 5.12 -9.31
CA THR A 353 13.44 3.91 -9.05
C THR A 353 13.99 2.69 -9.77
N VAL A 354 14.22 2.80 -11.10
CA VAL A 354 14.61 1.62 -11.92
C VAL A 354 16.06 1.21 -11.73
N SER A 355 16.92 2.11 -11.26
CA SER A 355 18.33 1.79 -10.99
C SER A 355 18.54 1.11 -9.62
N TYR A 356 17.57 1.19 -8.72
CA TYR A 356 17.67 0.53 -7.42
C TYR A 356 17.59 -0.99 -7.60
N THR A 357 18.50 -1.73 -6.95
CA THR A 357 18.63 -3.18 -7.16
C THR A 357 18.76 -3.93 -5.85
N TRP A 358 17.77 -4.75 -5.54
CA TRP A 358 17.89 -5.77 -4.50
C TRP A 358 18.65 -6.99 -5.03
N PRO A 359 19.48 -7.66 -4.22
CA PRO A 359 20.15 -8.88 -4.64
C PRO A 359 19.17 -10.01 -4.96
N ALA A 360 19.55 -10.92 -5.85
CA ALA A 360 18.87 -12.20 -6.02
C ALA A 360 19.12 -13.07 -4.78
N PHE A 361 18.11 -13.83 -4.35
CA PHE A 361 18.18 -14.61 -3.11
C PHE A 361 17.58 -16.02 -3.22
N MET A 362 17.07 -16.40 -4.39
CA MET A 362 16.52 -17.73 -4.67
C MET A 362 17.11 -18.32 -5.94
N ASN A 363 17.13 -19.64 -6.02
CA ASN A 363 17.34 -20.34 -7.28
C ASN A 363 16.00 -20.56 -8.02
N LEU A 364 16.05 -20.94 -9.30
CA LEU A 364 14.87 -21.10 -10.15
C LEU A 364 13.89 -22.17 -9.61
N SER A 365 14.40 -23.30 -9.10
CA SER A 365 13.58 -24.36 -8.54
C SER A 365 12.82 -23.91 -7.30
N GLU A 366 13.48 -23.16 -6.43
CA GLU A 366 12.89 -22.58 -5.24
C GLU A 366 11.82 -21.55 -5.59
N ALA A 367 12.12 -20.62 -6.52
CA ALA A 367 11.17 -19.63 -7.00
C ALA A 367 9.90 -20.28 -7.58
N PHE A 368 10.07 -21.35 -8.37
CA PHE A 368 8.96 -22.09 -8.95
C PHE A 368 8.13 -22.83 -7.89
N SER A 369 8.78 -23.45 -6.90
CA SER A 369 8.10 -24.06 -5.75
C SER A 369 7.27 -23.04 -4.98
N LYS A 370 7.82 -21.85 -4.69
CA LYS A 370 7.14 -20.74 -4.01
C LYS A 370 5.93 -20.23 -4.81
N LEU A 371 6.03 -20.15 -6.13
CA LEU A 371 4.91 -19.74 -6.98
C LEU A 371 3.76 -20.76 -6.97
N ILE A 372 4.06 -22.05 -7.16
CA ILE A 372 3.03 -23.10 -7.22
C ILE A 372 2.29 -23.18 -5.88
N THR A 373 2.99 -23.01 -4.78
CA THR A 373 2.43 -23.08 -3.43
C THR A 373 1.87 -21.74 -2.92
N LEU A 374 1.93 -20.68 -3.71
CA LEU A 374 1.55 -19.31 -3.34
C LEU A 374 2.26 -18.81 -2.07
N ALA A 375 3.43 -19.37 -1.76
CA ALA A 375 4.21 -19.01 -0.60
C ALA A 375 4.88 -17.64 -0.76
N PHE A 376 5.19 -17.23 -1.96
CA PHE A 376 5.96 -16.04 -2.31
C PHE A 376 6.98 -15.65 -1.20
N SER A 377 8.09 -15.22 -1.48
CA SER A 377 9.22 -14.82 -0.63
C SER A 377 9.24 -15.33 0.84
N ASP A 378 8.37 -14.85 1.73
CA ASP A 378 8.60 -14.91 3.18
C ASP A 378 7.55 -15.75 3.96
N TYR A 379 6.50 -16.24 3.29
CA TYR A 379 5.39 -16.90 3.98
C TYR A 379 5.34 -18.41 3.73
N PRO A 380 4.67 -19.15 4.63
CA PRO A 380 4.38 -20.57 4.43
C PRO A 380 3.51 -20.82 3.20
N ALA A 381 3.57 -22.05 2.69
CA ALA A 381 2.79 -22.49 1.54
C ALA A 381 1.27 -22.38 1.78
N GLN A 382 0.55 -21.75 0.86
CA GLN A 382 -0.91 -21.65 0.87
C GLN A 382 -1.54 -22.74 0.00
N LEU A 383 -1.33 -24.02 0.36
CA LEU A 383 -1.69 -25.17 -0.48
C LEU A 383 -3.19 -25.23 -0.82
N VAL A 384 -4.07 -24.87 0.12
CA VAL A 384 -5.52 -24.84 -0.12
C VAL A 384 -5.87 -23.77 -1.15
N ASN A 385 -5.34 -22.56 -1.01
CA ASN A 385 -5.56 -21.48 -1.96
C ASN A 385 -4.97 -21.82 -3.33
N ALA A 386 -3.78 -22.44 -3.37
CA ALA A 386 -3.14 -22.89 -4.60
C ALA A 386 -4.02 -23.93 -5.34
N LEU A 387 -4.56 -24.89 -4.61
CA LEU A 387 -5.47 -25.89 -5.17
C LEU A 387 -6.76 -25.26 -5.73
N VAL A 388 -7.36 -24.33 -4.99
CA VAL A 388 -8.57 -23.60 -5.43
C VAL A 388 -8.28 -22.79 -6.70
N VAL A 389 -7.15 -22.08 -6.75
CA VAL A 389 -6.70 -21.34 -7.95
C VAL A 389 -6.49 -22.29 -9.12
N PHE A 390 -5.83 -23.43 -8.90
CA PHE A 390 -5.60 -24.42 -9.96
C PHE A 390 -6.92 -25.00 -10.50
N ILE A 391 -7.89 -25.32 -9.63
CA ILE A 391 -9.24 -25.75 -10.04
C ILE A 391 -9.92 -24.64 -10.84
N GLY A 392 -9.87 -23.40 -10.35
CA GLY A 392 -10.45 -22.24 -11.03
C GLY A 392 -9.88 -22.04 -12.44
N ALA A 393 -8.54 -21.99 -12.54
CA ALA A 393 -7.85 -21.84 -13.83
C ALA A 393 -8.18 -23.00 -14.80
N SER A 394 -8.12 -24.24 -14.31
CA SER A 394 -8.46 -25.41 -15.11
C SER A 394 -9.91 -25.38 -15.64
N CYS A 395 -10.84 -24.94 -14.81
CA CYS A 395 -12.25 -24.84 -15.21
C CYS A 395 -12.48 -23.67 -16.18
N ILE A 396 -11.83 -22.51 -16.02
CA ILE A 396 -11.88 -21.39 -16.95
C ILE A 396 -11.42 -21.84 -18.35
N VAL A 397 -10.28 -22.52 -18.44
CA VAL A 397 -9.75 -23.03 -19.71
C VAL A 397 -10.68 -24.08 -20.34
N ARG A 398 -11.11 -25.10 -19.56
CA ARG A 398 -11.94 -26.21 -20.08
C ARG A 398 -13.32 -25.75 -20.55
N ARG A 399 -13.89 -24.70 -19.95
CA ARG A 399 -15.20 -24.16 -20.33
C ARG A 399 -15.12 -23.07 -21.37
N GLY A 400 -13.90 -22.65 -21.77
CA GLY A 400 -13.72 -21.58 -22.74
C GLY A 400 -14.24 -20.22 -22.25
N GLU A 401 -14.07 -19.92 -20.97
CA GLU A 401 -14.52 -18.63 -20.41
C GLU A 401 -13.71 -17.47 -21.02
N ASP A 402 -14.38 -16.37 -21.32
CA ASP A 402 -13.75 -15.17 -21.87
C ASP A 402 -12.69 -14.55 -20.96
N SER A 403 -12.75 -14.86 -19.66
CA SER A 403 -11.81 -14.41 -18.63
C SER A 403 -10.49 -15.18 -18.61
N GLY A 404 -10.19 -16.01 -19.62
CA GLY A 404 -8.91 -16.74 -19.73
C GLY A 404 -7.66 -15.85 -19.73
N TRP A 405 -7.79 -14.57 -20.11
CA TRP A 405 -6.74 -13.57 -20.05
C TRP A 405 -6.18 -13.36 -18.61
N LEU A 406 -7.01 -13.57 -17.57
CA LEU A 406 -6.57 -13.50 -16.18
C LEU A 406 -5.45 -14.49 -15.87
N ILE A 407 -5.52 -15.70 -16.45
CA ILE A 407 -4.48 -16.73 -16.26
C ILE A 407 -3.17 -16.24 -16.89
N VAL A 408 -3.26 -15.64 -18.11
CA VAL A 408 -2.06 -15.12 -18.79
C VAL A 408 -1.46 -13.94 -18.00
N SER A 409 -2.32 -13.07 -17.44
CA SER A 409 -1.86 -11.96 -16.57
C SER A 409 -1.16 -12.47 -15.31
N ALA A 410 -1.72 -13.50 -14.66
CA ALA A 410 -1.10 -14.14 -13.49
C ALA A 410 0.26 -14.77 -13.86
N LEU A 411 0.35 -15.47 -14.99
CA LEU A 411 1.59 -16.07 -15.46
C LEU A 411 2.65 -15.01 -15.81
N LEU A 412 2.24 -13.90 -16.45
CA LEU A 412 3.16 -12.80 -16.78
C LEU A 412 3.73 -12.16 -15.51
N ALA A 413 2.88 -11.85 -14.52
CA ALA A 413 3.33 -11.29 -13.24
C ALA A 413 4.19 -12.30 -12.45
N SER A 414 3.85 -13.59 -12.50
CA SER A 414 4.66 -14.67 -11.91
C SER A 414 6.01 -14.80 -12.57
N PHE A 415 6.10 -14.61 -13.89
CA PHE A 415 7.36 -14.56 -14.61
C PHE A 415 8.23 -13.39 -14.13
N LEU A 416 7.65 -12.19 -13.97
CA LEU A 416 8.38 -11.05 -13.41
C LEU A 416 8.89 -11.35 -11.99
N TYR A 417 8.10 -12.01 -11.15
CA TYR A 417 8.53 -12.44 -9.82
C TYR A 417 9.73 -13.41 -9.91
N CYS A 418 9.67 -14.42 -10.78
CA CYS A 418 10.81 -15.33 -10.98
C CYS A 418 12.08 -14.56 -11.39
N VAL A 419 11.98 -13.65 -12.35
CA VAL A 419 13.12 -12.83 -12.76
C VAL A 419 13.66 -12.02 -11.58
N ASP A 420 12.76 -11.44 -10.78
CA ASP A 420 13.15 -10.60 -9.66
C ASP A 420 13.94 -11.36 -8.59
N VAL A 421 13.47 -12.53 -8.19
CA VAL A 421 14.10 -13.29 -7.09
C VAL A 421 15.32 -14.10 -7.50
N THR A 422 15.46 -14.44 -8.82
CA THR A 422 16.53 -15.33 -9.31
C THR A 422 17.61 -14.62 -10.11
N SER A 423 17.37 -13.40 -10.60
CA SER A 423 18.26 -12.70 -11.51
C SER A 423 18.86 -11.45 -10.86
N GLY A 424 19.97 -10.98 -11.43
CA GLY A 424 20.61 -9.71 -11.06
C GLY A 424 20.90 -8.85 -12.30
N GLY A 425 21.45 -7.66 -12.07
CA GLY A 425 21.92 -6.77 -13.14
C GLY A 425 20.80 -6.22 -14.03
N THR A 426 21.17 -5.88 -15.28
CA THR A 426 20.30 -5.20 -16.26
C THR A 426 18.98 -5.94 -16.55
N PRO A 427 18.91 -7.27 -16.72
CA PRO A 427 17.65 -7.96 -16.97
C PRO A 427 16.64 -7.75 -15.84
N LYS A 428 17.08 -7.83 -14.58
CA LYS A 428 16.24 -7.57 -13.41
C LYS A 428 15.77 -6.13 -13.38
N GLN A 429 16.67 -5.17 -13.58
CA GLN A 429 16.33 -3.74 -13.61
C GLN A 429 15.34 -3.41 -14.71
N LEU A 430 15.56 -3.92 -15.94
CA LEU A 430 14.69 -3.66 -17.09
C LEU A 430 13.25 -4.18 -16.84
N LEU A 431 13.10 -5.38 -16.28
CA LEU A 431 11.82 -6.03 -16.12
C LEU A 431 11.12 -5.70 -14.80
N CYS A 432 11.88 -5.52 -13.72
CA CYS A 432 11.33 -5.35 -12.37
C CYS A 432 11.68 -3.99 -11.73
N GLY A 433 12.43 -3.13 -12.40
CA GLY A 433 12.92 -1.87 -11.88
C GLY A 433 11.82 -0.89 -11.47
N PHE A 434 10.68 -0.87 -12.16
CA PHE A 434 9.54 -0.02 -11.81
C PHE A 434 8.95 -0.30 -10.41
N TRP A 435 9.34 -1.39 -9.78
CA TRP A 435 9.00 -1.78 -8.41
C TRP A 435 10.23 -1.86 -7.51
N TYR A 436 11.30 -1.10 -7.83
CA TYR A 436 12.56 -1.10 -7.08
C TYR A 436 13.25 -2.48 -7.03
N THR A 437 12.94 -3.36 -7.98
CA THR A 437 13.34 -4.78 -7.93
C THR A 437 13.00 -5.48 -6.59
N ASP A 438 11.88 -5.10 -5.97
CA ASP A 438 11.41 -5.62 -4.69
C ASP A 438 10.40 -6.74 -4.92
N SER A 439 10.80 -7.94 -4.54
CA SER A 439 10.01 -9.18 -4.73
C SER A 439 8.62 -9.13 -4.08
N ARG A 440 8.44 -8.37 -2.99
CA ARG A 440 7.15 -8.25 -2.30
C ARG A 440 6.15 -7.45 -3.15
N ARG A 441 6.63 -6.38 -3.76
CA ARG A 441 5.82 -5.55 -4.67
C ARG A 441 5.44 -6.34 -5.92
N VAL A 442 6.38 -7.10 -6.49
CA VAL A 442 6.13 -7.93 -7.67
C VAL A 442 5.20 -9.11 -7.34
N ALA A 443 5.34 -9.75 -6.18
CA ALA A 443 4.43 -10.79 -5.71
C ALA A 443 2.99 -10.28 -5.55
N ALA A 444 2.81 -9.05 -5.04
CA ALA A 444 1.48 -8.45 -4.92
C ALA A 444 0.77 -8.31 -6.27
N ILE A 445 1.51 -7.98 -7.35
CA ILE A 445 0.95 -7.90 -8.70
C ILE A 445 0.44 -9.26 -9.17
N ALA A 446 1.19 -10.33 -8.89
CA ALA A 446 0.80 -11.67 -9.30
C ALA A 446 -0.50 -12.15 -8.62
N VAL A 447 -0.76 -11.71 -7.40
CA VAL A 447 -1.96 -12.09 -6.64
C VAL A 447 -3.25 -11.44 -7.17
N ILE A 448 -3.19 -10.21 -7.68
CA ILE A 448 -4.40 -9.48 -8.11
C ILE A 448 -5.22 -10.28 -9.16
N PRO A 449 -4.66 -10.77 -10.28
CA PRO A 449 -5.42 -11.59 -11.23
C PRO A 449 -5.78 -12.98 -10.68
N LEU A 450 -5.13 -13.47 -9.62
CA LEU A 450 -5.51 -14.73 -8.98
C LEU A 450 -6.81 -14.61 -8.18
N MET A 451 -7.18 -13.43 -7.68
CA MET A 451 -8.40 -13.25 -6.89
C MET A 451 -9.70 -13.65 -7.64
N PRO A 452 -9.95 -13.20 -8.89
CA PRO A 452 -11.08 -13.68 -9.66
C PRO A 452 -11.00 -15.18 -10.01
N ILE A 453 -9.82 -15.70 -10.27
CA ILE A 453 -9.60 -17.13 -10.54
C ILE A 453 -9.94 -17.97 -9.30
N PHE A 454 -9.51 -17.51 -8.11
CA PHE A 454 -9.82 -18.12 -6.83
C PHE A 454 -11.33 -18.12 -6.55
N ALA A 455 -12.01 -16.99 -6.77
CA ALA A 455 -13.47 -16.89 -6.64
C ALA A 455 -14.19 -17.90 -7.54
N TYR A 456 -13.73 -18.05 -8.78
CA TYR A 456 -14.27 -19.01 -9.74
C TYR A 456 -14.04 -20.46 -9.25
N GLY A 457 -12.85 -20.76 -8.74
CA GLY A 457 -12.52 -22.08 -8.17
C GLY A 457 -13.39 -22.44 -6.98
N LEU A 458 -13.58 -21.53 -6.02
CA LEU A 458 -14.48 -21.73 -4.88
C LEU A 458 -15.92 -22.02 -5.32
N ALA A 459 -16.42 -21.25 -6.28
CA ALA A 459 -17.77 -21.46 -6.82
C ALA A 459 -17.91 -22.85 -7.47
N ARG A 460 -16.88 -23.32 -8.18
CA ARG A 460 -16.90 -24.66 -8.78
C ARG A 460 -16.88 -25.78 -7.77
N ILE A 461 -16.11 -25.63 -6.70
CA ILE A 461 -16.12 -26.59 -5.58
C ILE A 461 -17.51 -26.63 -4.94
N GLY A 462 -18.11 -25.46 -4.67
CA GLY A 462 -19.48 -25.35 -4.14
C GLY A 462 -20.54 -26.01 -5.06
N GLU A 463 -20.44 -25.85 -6.39
CA GLU A 463 -21.32 -26.53 -7.35
C GLU A 463 -21.18 -28.07 -7.29
N LEU A 464 -19.96 -28.58 -7.21
CA LEU A 464 -19.69 -30.02 -7.10
C LEU A 464 -20.30 -30.59 -5.81
N CYS A 465 -20.09 -29.91 -4.68
CA CYS A 465 -20.67 -30.31 -3.39
C CYS A 465 -22.22 -30.28 -3.43
N SER A 466 -22.80 -29.24 -4.02
CA SER A 466 -24.25 -29.11 -4.19
C SER A 466 -24.83 -30.20 -5.11
N GLY A 467 -24.11 -30.54 -6.17
CA GLY A 467 -24.52 -31.63 -7.09
C GLY A 467 -24.49 -33.00 -6.43
N PHE A 468 -23.52 -33.22 -5.55
CA PHE A 468 -23.43 -34.44 -4.74
C PHE A 468 -24.60 -34.56 -3.73
N ALA A 469 -24.88 -33.46 -3.02
CA ALA A 469 -25.99 -33.41 -2.06
C ALA A 469 -27.38 -33.62 -2.72
N ARG A 470 -27.62 -33.04 -3.91
CA ARG A 470 -28.86 -33.27 -4.68
C ARG A 470 -29.05 -34.72 -5.11
N ARG A 471 -27.98 -35.45 -5.42
CA ARG A 471 -28.05 -36.89 -5.74
C ARG A 471 -28.48 -37.74 -4.55
N GLN A 472 -28.34 -37.24 -3.31
CA GLN A 472 -28.79 -37.89 -2.09
C GLN A 472 -30.22 -37.48 -1.66
N GLY A 473 -30.97 -36.74 -2.48
CA GLY A 473 -32.39 -36.47 -2.25
C GLY A 473 -32.74 -35.12 -1.63
N ASP A 474 -31.76 -34.24 -1.45
CA ASP A 474 -31.95 -32.91 -0.80
C ASP A 474 -32.17 -31.80 -1.82
N THR A 475 -33.40 -31.25 -1.90
CA THR A 475 -33.80 -30.25 -2.89
C THR A 475 -33.51 -28.80 -2.48
N ALA A 476 -33.13 -28.52 -1.22
CA ALA A 476 -33.00 -27.16 -0.64
C ALA A 476 -31.55 -26.62 -0.51
N VAL A 477 -30.55 -27.33 -1.00
CA VAL A 477 -29.14 -27.19 -0.57
C VAL A 477 -28.31 -26.12 -1.30
N SER A 478 -28.84 -25.40 -2.28
CA SER A 478 -27.97 -24.67 -3.21
C SER A 478 -27.18 -23.46 -2.64
N PRO A 479 -27.73 -22.41 -2.00
CA PRO A 479 -26.93 -21.26 -1.55
C PRO A 479 -26.13 -21.54 -0.25
N VAL A 480 -26.69 -22.37 0.64
CA VAL A 480 -26.07 -22.71 1.93
C VAL A 480 -24.78 -23.53 1.72
N CYS A 481 -24.78 -24.46 0.74
CA CYS A 481 -23.59 -25.25 0.43
C CYS A 481 -22.46 -24.38 -0.16
N TYR A 482 -22.75 -23.40 -1.02
CA TYR A 482 -21.74 -22.47 -1.54
C TYR A 482 -21.09 -21.68 -0.41
N GLY A 483 -21.93 -21.10 0.47
CA GLY A 483 -21.45 -20.35 1.63
C GLY A 483 -20.66 -21.22 2.59
N ALA A 484 -21.17 -22.41 2.94
CA ALA A 484 -20.51 -23.32 3.87
C ALA A 484 -19.15 -23.83 3.34
N CYS A 485 -19.08 -24.23 2.06
CA CYS A 485 -17.81 -24.66 1.46
C CYS A 485 -16.80 -23.53 1.41
N ALA A 486 -17.22 -22.31 1.04
CA ALA A 486 -16.35 -21.14 1.02
C ALA A 486 -15.88 -20.79 2.44
N VAL A 487 -16.77 -20.77 3.42
CA VAL A 487 -16.42 -20.50 4.83
C VAL A 487 -15.47 -21.55 5.38
N LEU A 488 -15.72 -22.84 5.13
CA LEU A 488 -14.87 -23.92 5.63
C LEU A 488 -13.47 -23.89 4.99
N LEU A 489 -13.39 -23.68 3.67
CA LEU A 489 -12.10 -23.62 2.97
C LEU A 489 -11.28 -22.40 3.38
N VAL A 490 -11.93 -21.24 3.51
CA VAL A 490 -11.25 -20.02 3.96
C VAL A 490 -10.92 -20.09 5.45
N ALA A 491 -11.83 -20.59 6.29
CA ALA A 491 -11.54 -20.82 7.70
C ALA A 491 -10.36 -21.79 7.87
N PHE A 492 -10.28 -22.85 7.08
CA PHE A 492 -9.16 -23.77 7.11
C PHE A 492 -7.85 -23.10 6.65
N SER A 493 -7.87 -22.28 5.59
CA SER A 493 -6.68 -21.58 5.11
C SER A 493 -6.24 -20.41 6.00
N VAL A 494 -7.18 -19.79 6.72
CA VAL A 494 -6.92 -18.61 7.59
C VAL A 494 -6.72 -19.02 9.05
N TYR A 495 -7.41 -20.06 9.51
CA TYR A 495 -7.49 -20.43 10.93
C TYR A 495 -6.90 -21.81 11.26
N ALA A 496 -6.41 -22.57 10.25
CA ALA A 496 -5.80 -23.85 10.58
C ALA A 496 -4.66 -23.62 11.57
N PRO A 497 -4.77 -24.14 12.81
CA PRO A 497 -3.66 -24.06 13.75
C PRO A 497 -2.47 -24.79 13.14
N SER A 498 -1.25 -24.42 13.58
CA SER A 498 -0.07 -25.20 13.27
C SER A 498 -0.33 -26.66 13.64
N LEU A 499 -0.49 -27.50 12.63
CA LEU A 499 -0.65 -28.94 12.84
C LEU A 499 0.75 -29.53 12.97
N GLU A 500 1.14 -29.86 14.19
CA GLU A 500 2.33 -30.68 14.43
C GLU A 500 2.05 -32.10 13.94
N VAL A 501 2.56 -32.45 12.79
CA VAL A 501 2.55 -33.78 12.26
C VAL A 501 3.84 -34.49 12.70
N ARG A 502 3.72 -35.33 13.76
CA ARG A 502 4.78 -36.22 14.30
C ARG A 502 6.22 -35.69 14.12
N GLY A 503 6.65 -34.86 15.04
CA GLY A 503 8.06 -34.71 15.39
C GLY A 503 8.96 -33.87 14.49
N SER A 504 8.52 -33.41 13.31
CA SER A 504 9.39 -32.63 12.42
C SER A 504 8.69 -31.78 11.36
N PHE A 505 7.37 -31.70 11.33
CA PHE A 505 6.65 -30.88 10.34
C PHE A 505 5.55 -30.04 11.04
N THR A 506 5.79 -28.76 11.20
CA THR A 506 4.77 -27.80 11.62
C THR A 506 4.10 -27.23 10.35
N LEU A 507 2.87 -27.60 10.08
CA LEU A 507 2.04 -26.94 9.07
C LEU A 507 1.53 -25.61 9.66
N GLU A 508 2.31 -24.57 9.50
CA GLU A 508 1.94 -23.22 9.90
C GLU A 508 1.00 -22.62 8.86
N SER A 509 -0.12 -22.02 9.28
CA SER A 509 -0.99 -21.34 8.34
C SER A 509 -0.36 -20.03 7.91
N ALA A 510 -0.44 -19.68 6.63
CA ALA A 510 0.12 -18.43 6.12
C ALA A 510 -0.48 -17.19 6.81
N MET A 511 -1.76 -17.22 7.17
CA MET A 511 -2.40 -16.12 7.92
C MET A 511 -2.01 -16.12 9.40
N GLY A 512 -1.75 -17.26 10.00
CA GLY A 512 -1.16 -17.37 11.33
C GLY A 512 0.22 -16.74 11.38
N SER A 513 1.05 -17.02 10.37
CA SER A 513 2.39 -16.40 10.21
C SER A 513 2.30 -14.89 9.99
N VAL A 514 1.41 -14.42 9.11
CA VAL A 514 1.15 -12.97 8.92
C VAL A 514 0.78 -12.30 10.25
N ARG A 515 -0.17 -12.89 10.96
CA ARG A 515 -0.64 -12.36 12.23
C ARG A 515 0.46 -12.37 13.29
N GLY A 516 1.19 -13.46 13.44
CA GLY A 516 2.33 -13.55 14.36
C GLY A 516 3.42 -12.53 14.06
N THR A 517 3.71 -12.28 12.77
CA THR A 517 4.64 -11.23 12.35
C THR A 517 4.13 -9.85 12.75
N LEU A 518 2.85 -9.54 12.48
CA LEU A 518 2.25 -8.26 12.86
C LEU A 518 2.23 -8.06 14.38
N GLU A 519 1.86 -9.08 15.15
CA GLU A 519 1.89 -9.06 16.62
C GLU A 519 3.31 -8.77 17.14
N SER A 520 4.31 -9.42 16.54
CA SER A 520 5.71 -9.21 16.91
C SER A 520 6.22 -7.80 16.56
N LEU A 521 5.83 -7.26 15.40
CA LEU A 521 6.25 -5.94 14.94
C LEU A 521 5.54 -4.80 15.68
N ASN A 522 4.29 -4.98 16.08
CA ASN A 522 3.52 -4.01 16.85
C ASN A 522 3.76 -4.10 18.36
N GLY A 523 4.28 -5.22 18.85
CA GLY A 523 4.53 -5.49 20.26
C GLY A 523 5.81 -4.85 20.81
N ILE A 524 6.18 -3.65 20.36
CA ILE A 524 7.40 -2.93 20.79
C ILE A 524 7.45 -2.75 22.30
N ARG A 525 6.29 -2.48 22.91
CA ARG A 525 6.14 -2.27 24.36
C ARG A 525 6.21 -3.57 25.17
N SER A 526 6.13 -4.74 24.52
CA SER A 526 6.04 -6.05 25.18
C SER A 526 7.31 -6.89 25.12
N ASN A 527 8.51 -6.32 24.88
CA ASN A 527 9.79 -7.05 24.78
C ASN A 527 9.77 -8.18 23.74
N SER A 528 9.26 -7.91 22.53
CA SER A 528 9.29 -8.89 21.46
C SER A 528 10.74 -9.24 21.08
N SER A 529 11.00 -10.49 20.71
CA SER A 529 12.30 -10.98 20.24
C SER A 529 12.68 -10.46 18.84
N VAL A 530 11.78 -9.73 18.18
CA VAL A 530 12.01 -9.15 16.86
C VAL A 530 12.74 -7.83 17.00
N LYS A 531 13.85 -7.72 16.30
CA LYS A 531 14.65 -6.49 16.24
C LYS A 531 13.93 -5.44 15.40
N THR A 532 13.61 -4.32 16.00
CA THR A 532 13.00 -3.13 15.38
C THR A 532 13.90 -1.92 15.56
N MET A 533 13.66 -0.84 14.82
CA MET A 533 14.46 0.39 14.93
C MET A 533 14.20 1.17 16.21
N LEU A 534 13.04 0.97 16.83
CA LEU A 534 12.68 1.52 18.15
C LEU A 534 12.34 0.40 19.10
N ASP A 535 12.66 0.60 20.37
CA ASP A 535 12.17 -0.22 21.48
C ASP A 535 11.13 0.53 22.34
N GLY A 536 10.57 -0.16 23.34
CA GLY A 536 9.53 0.42 24.19
C GLY A 536 10.01 1.59 25.05
N GLU A 537 11.25 1.56 25.52
CA GLU A 537 11.85 2.61 26.35
C GLU A 537 12.09 3.88 25.54
N GLU A 538 12.50 3.74 24.29
CA GLU A 538 12.70 4.84 23.34
C GLU A 538 11.39 5.51 22.96
N VAL A 539 10.34 4.72 22.69
CA VAL A 539 8.98 5.25 22.41
C VAL A 539 8.42 6.03 23.60
N GLU A 540 8.61 5.51 24.83
CA GLU A 540 8.17 6.21 26.05
C GLU A 540 8.95 7.50 26.31
N SER A 541 10.24 7.53 25.92
CA SER A 541 11.12 8.68 26.14
C SER A 541 10.84 9.85 25.20
N GLY A 542 10.18 9.61 24.05
CA GLY A 542 9.88 10.64 23.06
C GLY A 542 9.13 11.84 23.62
N VAL A 543 8.12 11.62 24.45
CA VAL A 543 7.36 12.68 25.12
C VAL A 543 8.23 13.50 26.08
N ALA A 544 9.05 12.84 26.90
CA ALA A 544 9.94 13.54 27.83
C ALA A 544 11.02 14.34 27.08
N ILE A 545 11.54 13.79 25.97
CA ILE A 545 12.47 14.51 25.11
C ILE A 545 11.80 15.75 24.53
N LYS A 546 10.56 15.65 24.01
CA LYS A 546 9.80 16.80 23.48
C LYS A 546 9.58 17.89 24.54
N GLU A 547 9.28 17.52 25.78
CA GLU A 547 9.13 18.49 26.88
C GLU A 547 10.42 19.27 27.16
N ILE A 548 11.59 18.62 27.02
CA ILE A 548 12.91 19.26 27.22
C ILE A 548 13.30 20.15 26.06
N VAL A 549 13.16 19.66 24.81
CA VAL A 549 13.68 20.34 23.63
C VAL A 549 12.71 21.37 23.06
N GLY A 550 11.41 21.26 23.35
CA GLY A 550 10.36 22.15 22.78
C GLY A 550 10.39 22.10 21.24
N ASP A 551 10.59 23.26 20.63
CA ASP A 551 10.66 23.42 19.17
C ASP A 551 12.09 23.55 18.63
N ASP A 552 13.11 23.34 19.47
CA ASP A 552 14.50 23.39 19.07
C ASP A 552 14.88 22.17 18.20
N ILE A 553 15.88 22.36 17.33
CA ILE A 553 16.36 21.31 16.43
C ILE A 553 17.32 20.38 17.17
N VAL A 554 17.06 19.09 17.05
CA VAL A 554 17.81 18.00 17.65
C VAL A 554 18.59 17.25 16.58
N LEU A 555 19.91 17.31 16.61
CA LEU A 555 20.78 16.52 15.73
C LEU A 555 20.72 15.05 16.16
N ASN A 556 20.50 14.15 15.23
CA ASN A 556 20.27 12.73 15.51
C ASN A 556 20.95 11.82 14.48
N ASN A 557 21.10 10.55 14.83
CA ASN A 557 21.42 9.49 13.89
C ASN A 557 20.11 8.78 13.48
N PRO A 558 19.59 8.96 12.26
CA PRO A 558 18.29 8.42 11.89
C PRO A 558 18.19 6.90 11.95
N MET A 559 19.35 6.21 11.99
CA MET A 559 19.40 4.74 12.01
C MET A 559 19.27 4.15 13.43
N ASP A 560 19.28 4.99 14.47
CA ASP A 560 19.02 4.57 15.85
C ASP A 560 17.55 4.61 16.24
N GLY A 561 16.66 4.86 15.29
CA GLY A 561 15.22 5.00 15.52
C GLY A 561 14.77 6.44 15.77
N SER A 562 15.67 7.37 16.06
CA SER A 562 15.32 8.78 16.37
C SER A 562 14.58 9.50 15.25
N SER A 563 14.70 9.03 13.99
CA SER A 563 13.92 9.53 12.85
C SER A 563 12.40 9.39 13.02
N PHE A 564 11.93 8.47 13.86
CA PHE A 564 10.51 8.30 14.18
C PHE A 564 9.94 9.38 15.09
N LEU A 565 10.78 9.98 15.96
CA LEU A 565 10.32 10.89 17.01
C LEU A 565 9.63 12.14 16.47
N TYR A 566 9.98 12.58 15.25
CA TYR A 566 9.26 13.70 14.64
C TYR A 566 7.82 13.30 14.28
N GLY A 567 7.63 12.16 13.64
CA GLY A 567 6.29 11.66 13.31
C GLY A 567 5.44 11.29 14.52
N LEU A 568 6.06 10.76 15.58
CA LEU A 568 5.38 10.32 16.81
C LEU A 568 5.07 11.48 17.74
N ASP A 569 6.09 12.20 18.19
CA ASP A 569 6.04 13.12 19.32
C ASP A 569 6.34 14.57 18.92
N ASP A 570 6.45 14.86 17.62
CA ASP A 570 6.79 16.18 17.08
C ASP A 570 8.15 16.72 17.59
N VAL A 571 9.10 15.85 17.88
CA VAL A 571 10.47 16.24 18.16
C VAL A 571 11.15 16.65 16.86
N ARG A 572 11.60 17.89 16.75
CA ARG A 572 12.21 18.43 15.52
C ARG A 572 13.61 17.86 15.30
N VAL A 573 13.68 16.55 15.01
CA VAL A 573 14.95 15.92 14.64
C VAL A 573 15.45 16.43 13.29
N PHE A 574 16.79 16.54 13.18
CA PHE A 574 17.45 17.05 11.98
C PHE A 574 17.32 16.08 10.80
N TYR A 575 17.54 14.77 11.04
CA TYR A 575 17.35 13.71 10.03
C TYR A 575 16.02 12.99 10.28
N ARG A 576 15.03 13.26 9.42
CA ARG A 576 13.65 12.75 9.53
C ARG A 576 13.37 11.51 8.68
N SER A 577 14.38 10.96 8.02
CA SER A 577 14.28 9.80 7.15
C SER A 577 15.47 8.88 7.34
N THR A 578 15.26 7.58 7.19
CA THR A 578 16.31 6.56 7.14
C THR A 578 17.06 6.54 5.80
N SER A 579 16.71 7.42 4.87
CA SER A 579 17.41 7.61 3.60
C SER A 579 18.80 8.22 3.86
N THR A 580 19.78 7.78 3.08
CA THR A 580 21.11 8.36 3.06
C THR A 580 21.18 9.69 2.29
N GLN A 581 20.08 10.10 1.65
CA GLN A 581 19.95 11.41 1.02
C GLN A 581 19.69 12.46 2.10
N GLU A 582 20.58 13.42 2.20
CA GLU A 582 20.65 14.36 3.28
C GLU A 582 20.24 15.76 2.86
N PRO A 583 19.59 16.53 3.75
CA PRO A 583 19.34 17.91 3.50
C PRO A 583 20.66 18.72 3.55
N GLY A 584 21.07 19.33 2.44
CA GLY A 584 22.13 20.34 2.33
C GLY A 584 23.60 19.86 2.35
N GLU A 585 24.47 20.66 1.76
CA GLU A 585 25.91 20.38 1.63
C GLU A 585 26.70 20.43 2.96
N HIS A 586 26.14 21.04 4.01
CA HIS A 586 26.85 21.25 5.29
C HIS A 586 26.77 20.08 6.27
N ASN A 587 26.02 19.05 5.95
CA ASN A 587 25.66 17.99 6.88
C ASN A 587 26.80 17.05 7.24
N GLN A 588 27.78 16.87 6.37
CA GLN A 588 28.92 16.01 6.68
C GLN A 588 29.70 16.47 7.93
N ALA A 589 29.92 17.79 8.09
CA ALA A 589 30.61 18.31 9.25
C ALA A 589 29.81 18.04 10.54
N LEU A 590 28.48 18.24 10.52
CA LEU A 590 27.66 18.02 11.71
C LEU A 590 27.65 16.53 12.13
N ARG A 591 27.42 15.62 11.21
CA ARG A 591 27.34 14.19 11.55
C ARG A 591 28.69 13.55 11.87
N CYS A 592 29.78 14.00 11.19
CA CYS A 592 31.10 13.39 11.39
C CYS A 592 31.95 14.08 12.45
N ARG A 593 31.71 15.38 12.76
CA ARG A 593 32.60 16.17 13.62
C ARG A 593 31.87 17.03 14.66
N ILE A 594 30.59 16.84 14.93
CA ILE A 594 29.86 17.64 15.93
C ILE A 594 30.49 17.53 17.32
N ASN A 595 31.16 16.41 17.65
CA ASN A 595 31.91 16.22 18.87
C ASN A 595 33.10 17.19 19.03
N ASP A 596 33.56 17.85 17.94
CA ASP A 596 34.57 18.89 17.92
C ASP A 596 34.01 20.31 18.08
N TYR A 597 32.70 20.46 18.37
CA TYR A 597 31.97 21.72 18.45
C TYR A 597 32.67 22.81 19.26
N ALA A 598 33.29 22.47 20.40
CA ALA A 598 33.98 23.42 21.26
C ALA A 598 35.32 23.92 20.66
N SER A 599 36.00 23.11 19.86
CA SER A 599 37.36 23.37 19.36
C SER A 599 37.37 23.79 17.88
N ASP A 600 36.37 23.40 17.07
CA ASP A 600 36.32 23.69 15.64
C ASP A 600 35.25 24.76 15.32
N VAL A 601 35.72 25.94 14.87
CA VAL A 601 34.87 27.10 14.54
C VAL A 601 33.94 26.79 13.36
N ASP A 602 34.43 26.04 12.35
CA ASP A 602 33.60 25.66 11.18
C ASP A 602 32.42 24.78 11.58
N VAL A 603 32.66 23.81 12.46
CA VAL A 603 31.59 22.94 12.99
C VAL A 603 30.60 23.74 13.82
N ARG A 604 31.08 24.67 14.65
CA ARG A 604 30.24 25.55 15.46
C ARG A 604 29.34 26.43 14.60
N ASP A 605 29.92 27.11 13.61
CA ASP A 605 29.17 27.99 12.71
C ASP A 605 28.10 27.22 11.93
N LYS A 606 28.40 26.00 11.49
CA LYS A 606 27.42 25.12 10.84
C LYS A 606 26.31 24.68 11.77
N ALA A 607 26.60 24.35 13.02
CA ALA A 607 25.60 23.98 14.03
C ALA A 607 24.67 25.17 14.34
N VAL A 608 25.24 26.37 14.48
CA VAL A 608 24.46 27.60 14.69
C VAL A 608 23.58 27.92 13.49
N ASN A 609 24.13 27.86 12.27
CA ASN A 609 23.40 28.12 11.04
C ASN A 609 22.26 27.12 10.81
N ALA A 610 22.45 25.86 11.24
CA ALA A 610 21.43 24.81 11.21
C ALA A 610 20.48 24.87 12.43
N CYS A 611 20.63 25.87 13.31
CA CYS A 611 19.84 26.01 14.54
C CYS A 611 19.84 24.78 15.45
N VAL A 612 20.90 23.96 15.40
CA VAL A 612 21.05 22.77 16.25
C VAL A 612 21.31 23.18 17.69
N LYS A 613 20.48 22.73 18.62
CA LYS A 613 20.58 23.01 20.07
C LYS A 613 20.89 21.77 20.89
N TYR A 614 20.55 20.59 20.36
CA TYR A 614 20.69 19.32 21.06
C TYR A 614 21.28 18.25 20.16
N VAL A 615 21.92 17.25 20.76
CA VAL A 615 22.34 16.00 20.12
C VAL A 615 21.67 14.83 20.84
N LEU A 616 20.99 13.99 20.09
CA LEU A 616 20.28 12.82 20.60
C LEU A 616 20.95 11.54 20.12
N GLN A 617 21.12 10.61 21.05
CA GLN A 617 21.51 9.23 20.81
C GLN A 617 20.46 8.34 21.46
N LEU A 618 19.72 7.54 20.71
CA LEU A 618 18.79 6.56 21.27
C LEU A 618 19.51 5.27 21.64
N ASP A 619 20.54 4.91 20.92
CA ASP A 619 21.39 3.74 21.17
C ASP A 619 22.83 4.18 21.51
N SER A 620 23.10 4.60 22.72
CA SER A 620 24.47 4.82 23.17
C SER A 620 25.08 3.50 23.59
N GLY A 621 26.18 3.07 22.94
CA GLY A 621 26.91 1.87 23.31
C GLY A 621 26.80 0.70 22.33
N ASN A 622 26.80 -0.56 22.83
CA ASN A 622 27.00 -1.77 22.02
C ASN A 622 25.84 -2.22 21.09
N LYS A 623 24.77 -1.46 20.95
CA LYS A 623 23.66 -1.82 20.04
C LYS A 623 23.96 -1.55 18.54
N SER A 624 25.12 -1.02 18.20
CA SER A 624 25.54 -0.69 16.84
C SER A 624 25.46 -1.85 15.84
N SER A 625 25.55 -3.11 16.30
CA SER A 625 25.43 -4.31 15.47
C SER A 625 24.02 -4.55 14.90
N ILE A 626 23.00 -3.90 15.45
CA ILE A 626 21.60 -4.06 15.02
C ILE A 626 21.32 -3.22 13.79
N ARG A 627 21.94 -2.07 13.65
CA ARG A 627 21.70 -1.05 12.63
C ARG A 627 22.14 -1.46 11.24
N SER A 628 23.27 -2.16 11.13
CA SER A 628 23.77 -2.69 9.85
C SER A 628 22.82 -3.74 9.22
N THR A 629 21.94 -4.35 10.03
CA THR A 629 21.00 -5.39 9.57
C THR A 629 19.76 -4.79 8.90
N PHE A 630 19.40 -3.54 9.24
CA PHE A 630 18.17 -2.90 8.76
C PHE A 630 18.37 -2.00 7.55
N ASN A 631 19.58 -1.57 7.24
CA ASN A 631 19.83 -0.69 6.12
C ASN A 631 21.01 -1.14 5.27
N LEU A 632 20.71 -1.50 4.02
CA LEU A 632 21.75 -1.76 3.01
C LEU A 632 22.50 -0.45 2.74
N GLY A 633 23.76 -0.37 3.18
CA GLY A 633 24.60 0.82 3.02
C GLY A 633 24.73 1.69 4.26
N TYR A 634 24.27 1.22 5.44
CA TYR A 634 24.63 1.90 6.69
C TYR A 634 26.15 1.80 6.91
N ASP A 635 26.77 2.97 7.07
CA ASP A 635 28.17 3.11 7.42
C ASP A 635 28.27 3.90 8.74
N SER A 636 28.81 3.26 9.78
CA SER A 636 28.96 3.88 11.11
C SER A 636 29.88 5.11 11.09
N ASP A 637 30.86 5.15 10.17
CA ASP A 637 31.81 6.23 10.05
C ASP A 637 31.15 7.54 9.62
N TYR A 638 29.99 7.45 8.96
CA TYR A 638 29.18 8.63 8.61
C TYR A 638 28.60 9.34 9.84
N TRP A 639 28.46 8.67 10.98
CA TRP A 639 27.76 9.17 12.19
C TRP A 639 28.68 9.31 13.37
N ILE A 640 30.01 9.19 13.17
CA ILE A 640 31.01 9.12 14.23
C ILE A 640 31.01 10.38 15.13
N GLY A 641 30.73 11.56 14.58
CA GLY A 641 30.65 12.79 15.35
C GLY A 641 29.48 12.78 16.34
N ILE A 642 28.29 12.34 15.90
CA ILE A 642 27.09 12.23 16.76
C ILE A 642 27.31 11.15 17.83
N GLN A 643 27.81 9.98 17.42
CA GLN A 643 28.08 8.87 18.34
C GLN A 643 29.20 9.14 19.33
N GLY A 644 30.16 10.01 18.97
CA GLY A 644 31.29 10.40 19.79
C GLY A 644 30.97 11.40 20.90
N VAL A 645 29.77 11.99 20.93
CA VAL A 645 29.34 12.90 21.98
C VAL A 645 29.14 12.14 23.30
N SER A 646 29.74 12.64 24.38
CA SER A 646 29.63 12.09 25.73
C SER A 646 29.54 13.21 26.77
N SER A 647 29.26 12.87 28.00
CA SER A 647 29.24 13.83 29.11
C SER A 647 30.62 14.50 29.38
N SER A 648 31.71 13.93 28.87
CA SER A 648 33.07 14.51 28.95
C SER A 648 33.43 15.33 27.70
N THR A 649 32.60 15.36 26.65
CA THR A 649 32.87 16.13 25.43
C THR A 649 32.67 17.63 25.69
N PRO A 650 33.70 18.48 25.49
CA PRO A 650 33.60 19.91 25.75
C PRO A 650 32.49 20.57 24.86
N GLY A 651 31.71 21.46 25.46
CA GLY A 651 30.61 22.14 24.75
C GLY A 651 29.27 21.38 24.78
N PHE A 652 29.20 20.26 25.53
CA PHE A 652 27.96 19.47 25.68
C PHE A 652 27.60 19.27 27.14
N GLU A 653 26.31 19.39 27.45
CA GLU A 653 25.74 19.13 28.77
C GLU A 653 24.69 18.03 28.65
N LEU A 654 24.83 16.95 29.44
CA LEU A 654 23.83 15.88 29.49
C LEU A 654 22.59 16.37 30.22
N VAL A 655 21.44 16.46 29.49
CA VAL A 655 20.18 16.95 30.05
C VAL A 655 19.12 15.87 30.22
N TYR A 656 19.26 14.71 29.56
CA TYR A 656 18.40 13.55 29.74
C TYR A 656 19.18 12.25 29.58
N SER A 657 18.88 11.28 30.45
CA SER A 657 19.48 9.95 30.43
C SER A 657 18.48 8.92 30.96
N LYS A 658 18.17 7.89 30.16
CA LYS A 658 17.35 6.74 30.55
C LYS A 658 17.86 5.53 29.77
N GLY A 659 18.19 4.42 30.45
CA GLY A 659 18.81 3.27 29.78
C GLY A 659 20.06 3.68 28.99
N ASP A 660 20.05 3.45 27.70
CA ASP A 660 21.08 3.88 26.74
C ASP A 660 20.73 5.16 25.97
N ILE A 661 19.58 5.78 26.23
CA ILE A 661 19.18 7.05 25.65
C ILE A 661 19.96 8.20 26.29
N ARG A 662 20.54 9.08 25.46
CA ARG A 662 21.27 10.26 25.89
C ARG A 662 20.84 11.49 25.07
N LEU A 663 20.49 12.57 25.74
CA LEU A 663 20.23 13.86 25.12
C LEU A 663 21.22 14.88 25.70
N TYR A 664 22.01 15.50 24.83
CA TYR A 664 22.98 16.51 25.17
C TYR A 664 22.55 17.87 24.64
N ARG A 665 22.67 18.90 25.46
CA ARG A 665 22.48 20.30 25.07
C ARG A 665 23.82 20.90 24.68
N LEU A 666 23.86 21.65 23.56
CA LEU A 666 25.03 22.45 23.17
C LEU A 666 25.14 23.65 24.11
N THR A 667 26.33 23.86 24.68
CA THR A 667 26.61 24.97 25.59
C THR A 667 27.50 26.02 24.91
N GLY A 668 27.17 27.31 25.07
CA GLY A 668 27.92 28.40 24.45
C GLY A 668 27.37 28.88 23.10
N VAL A 669 26.10 28.60 22.80
CA VAL A 669 25.33 29.17 21.68
C VAL A 669 24.47 30.31 22.20
#